data_cff8997228ea7f967ccff79cceb723cd
#
_entry.id   cff8997228ea7f967ccff79cceb723cd
#
_cell.length_a   1.000
_cell.length_b   1.000
_cell.length_c   1.000
_cell.angle_alpha   90.00
_cell.angle_beta   90.00
_cell.angle_gamma   90.00
#
_symmetry.space_group_name_H-M   'P 1'
#
loop_
_entity.id
_entity.type
_entity.pdbx_description
1 polymer ?
#
loop_
_entity_poly.entity_id
_entity_poly.type
_entity_poly.pdbx_seq_one_letter_code
_entity_poly.pdbx_strand_id
1 'polypeptide(L)'
;RFAYVALFFCVWTGLIAMRLGWLQVVRHSDFVHRAAMQQQRTFEVAPRRGMMYDRNLRELAVTVQADSVFAVPSELGDNRASAAEILAEIVHADPHDNFTSKQQMLARFNASRNFAWVARRLDAGTAQRVRELNLRGVYFQKEFKRFYPNSDLAAQVLGYVGTDDAGLGGLELKFDQEMHGEPGHMLTAVDARRRVLGSEESQPMAGENLVLSIDANIQYMAERALDAQVDKVKASHGTIVVQDPHTGQILALAVSPRFNPNDSKHMDANVLTNLAVSDVYEPGSTFKLVTYSAALDGAGVRPTDIVDCQGGALTMYGRTLHDDHSDGHLGQVTVQYALERSSDVGAAKMALKLGNQKFYDYVRAFGFGDRSGIELPSETRGLLRNPKKWGSTSILSIAIGQEIGVTPVQLVTMVSTIANGGVYMPPHVLLQSTDEMKGDARLRPAAFRPLNQLPATLPDGAHRVISEMTSAKMRMMMQGIVVEGTGKEAALNGYSSAGKTGTAQKIDVATHTYSHTKLVASFAGFAPVSSPAISVAVVIDTPTVGASKYGGAVSAPVFASVAQQVLEYLGVPHDQPLKTKKEMLVAQNDVVDDAPADSTADLNAMFDDVNSLPADDPLRMSGNAAAAVVSGGDTSAVGTAPKVADKTKGVLDPLPAKVVDAFQASGGTSSAMTDAGDGAAHLSAPKNVPPMQVREKGAVVVNAGLRVPVPSFEGAALRSVVERADSVGLRVQAVGSGLAREQVPAAGTMVPAGTEVVVRFAR
;
A
#
# COMPACT_ATOMS: atom_id res chain seq x y z
N ARG A 1 -5.58 35.54 -92.08
CA ARG A 1 -6.01 35.92 -90.68
C ARG A 1 -6.75 34.77 -90.03
N PHE A 2 -7.70 34.10 -90.68
CA PHE A 2 -8.40 32.94 -90.05
C PHE A 2 -7.50 31.79 -89.71
N ALA A 3 -6.46 31.45 -90.47
CA ALA A 3 -5.50 30.39 -90.20
C ALA A 3 -4.68 30.65 -88.87
N TYR A 4 -4.29 31.88 -88.60
CA TYR A 4 -3.59 32.27 -87.40
C TYR A 4 -4.46 32.17 -86.15
N VAL A 5 -5.72 32.54 -86.28
CA VAL A 5 -6.71 32.40 -85.20
C VAL A 5 -6.98 30.92 -84.90
N ALA A 6 -7.14 30.10 -85.95
CA ALA A 6 -7.31 28.65 -85.81
C ALA A 6 -6.08 28.01 -85.14
N LEU A 7 -4.88 28.39 -85.59
CA LEU A 7 -3.62 27.89 -84.95
C LEU A 7 -3.52 28.29 -83.47
N PHE A 8 -3.87 29.52 -83.13
CA PHE A 8 -3.89 30.01 -81.79
C PHE A 8 -4.84 29.16 -80.90
N PHE A 9 -6.05 28.89 -81.39
CA PHE A 9 -6.98 28.03 -80.65
C PHE A 9 -6.51 26.58 -80.53
N CYS A 10 -5.85 26.00 -81.52
CA CYS A 10 -5.26 24.67 -81.47
C CYS A 10 -4.12 24.60 -80.44
N VAL A 11 -3.22 25.59 -80.43
CA VAL A 11 -2.14 25.65 -79.41
C VAL A 11 -2.73 25.84 -78.02
N TRP A 12 -3.70 26.75 -77.86
CA TRP A 12 -4.40 26.98 -76.62
C TRP A 12 -5.07 25.72 -76.05
N THR A 13 -5.82 25.00 -76.92
CA THR A 13 -6.46 23.71 -76.56
C THR A 13 -5.41 22.65 -76.18
N GLY A 14 -4.29 22.61 -76.94
CA GLY A 14 -3.20 21.70 -76.66
C GLY A 14 -2.57 21.97 -75.26
N LEU A 15 -2.38 23.24 -74.91
CA LEU A 15 -1.85 23.64 -73.57
C LEU A 15 -2.84 23.28 -72.44
N ILE A 16 -4.15 23.46 -72.67
CA ILE A 16 -5.19 23.07 -71.73
C ILE A 16 -5.19 21.54 -71.55
N ALA A 17 -5.14 20.78 -72.65
CA ALA A 17 -5.10 19.32 -72.60
C ALA A 17 -3.85 18.81 -71.89
N MET A 18 -2.68 19.40 -72.12
CA MET A 18 -1.42 19.08 -71.41
C MET A 18 -1.54 19.40 -69.95
N ARG A 19 -2.10 20.54 -69.57
CA ARG A 19 -2.35 20.92 -68.18
C ARG A 19 -3.34 20.01 -67.50
N LEU A 20 -4.41 19.60 -68.15
CA LEU A 20 -5.35 18.61 -67.59
C LEU A 20 -4.71 17.26 -67.43
N GLY A 21 -3.91 16.78 -68.37
CA GLY A 21 -3.14 15.56 -68.28
C GLY A 21 -2.16 15.62 -67.09
N TRP A 22 -1.48 16.75 -66.96
CA TRP A 22 -0.61 16.95 -65.78
C TRP A 22 -1.37 16.87 -64.45
N LEU A 23 -2.52 17.52 -64.35
CA LEU A 23 -3.34 17.51 -63.11
C LEU A 23 -3.96 16.14 -62.82
N GLN A 24 -4.41 15.43 -63.88
CA GLN A 24 -5.11 14.15 -63.74
C GLN A 24 -4.18 12.94 -63.60
N VAL A 25 -2.96 12.99 -64.16
CA VAL A 25 -2.02 11.87 -64.13
C VAL A 25 -0.90 12.12 -63.10
N VAL A 26 -0.17 13.24 -63.27
CA VAL A 26 1.01 13.49 -62.42
C VAL A 26 0.65 13.93 -61.00
N ARG A 27 -0.38 14.77 -60.87
CA ARG A 27 -0.81 15.26 -59.54
C ARG A 27 -2.06 14.54 -58.99
N HIS A 28 -2.44 13.44 -59.61
CA HIS A 28 -3.63 12.68 -59.19
C HIS A 28 -3.56 12.26 -57.72
N SER A 29 -2.46 11.66 -57.30
CA SER A 29 -2.24 11.21 -55.92
C SER A 29 -2.30 12.36 -54.90
N ASP A 30 -1.73 13.52 -55.24
CA ASP A 30 -1.77 14.74 -54.44
C ASP A 30 -3.22 15.25 -54.23
N PHE A 31 -4.01 15.24 -55.31
CA PHE A 31 -5.40 15.71 -55.26
C PHE A 31 -6.32 14.70 -54.56
N VAL A 32 -6.09 13.41 -54.76
CA VAL A 32 -6.82 12.35 -54.05
C VAL A 32 -6.54 12.45 -52.55
N HIS A 33 -5.27 12.62 -52.14
CA HIS A 33 -4.90 12.81 -50.76
C HIS A 33 -5.54 14.08 -50.14
N ARG A 34 -5.53 15.22 -50.88
CA ARG A 34 -6.19 16.46 -50.41
C ARG A 34 -7.71 16.33 -50.33
N ALA A 35 -8.32 15.62 -51.28
CA ALA A 35 -9.76 15.35 -51.27
C ALA A 35 -10.12 14.46 -50.09
N ALA A 36 -9.33 13.41 -49.80
CA ALA A 36 -9.51 12.56 -48.63
C ALA A 36 -9.40 13.36 -47.32
N MET A 37 -8.40 14.23 -47.20
CA MET A 37 -8.23 15.12 -46.05
C MET A 37 -9.37 16.13 -45.86
N GLN A 38 -10.04 16.55 -46.95
CA GLN A 38 -11.19 17.45 -46.86
C GLN A 38 -12.51 16.73 -46.59
N GLN A 39 -12.65 15.51 -47.08
CA GLN A 39 -13.89 14.73 -47.01
C GLN A 39 -13.90 13.75 -45.83
N GLN A 40 -12.74 13.30 -45.35
CA GLN A 40 -12.64 12.38 -44.23
C GLN A 40 -12.37 13.14 -42.93
N ARG A 41 -13.15 12.82 -41.92
CA ARG A 41 -12.91 13.24 -40.54
C ARG A 41 -12.67 11.99 -39.73
N THR A 42 -11.53 11.94 -39.11
CA THR A 42 -11.21 10.89 -38.15
C THR A 42 -11.62 11.39 -36.76
N PHE A 43 -12.51 10.66 -36.12
CA PHE A 43 -12.84 10.85 -34.73
C PHE A 43 -12.19 9.71 -33.94
N GLU A 44 -11.48 10.05 -32.90
CA GLU A 44 -10.91 9.08 -31.97
C GLU A 44 -11.99 8.64 -30.99
N VAL A 45 -12.17 7.32 -30.84
CA VAL A 45 -13.10 6.73 -29.88
C VAL A 45 -12.28 6.23 -28.71
N ALA A 46 -12.50 6.83 -27.54
CA ALA A 46 -11.75 6.49 -26.34
C ALA A 46 -11.97 5.03 -25.95
N PRO A 47 -10.92 4.28 -25.59
CA PRO A 47 -11.03 2.92 -25.10
C PRO A 47 -11.60 2.93 -23.68
N ARG A 48 -12.09 1.78 -23.24
CA ARG A 48 -12.47 1.57 -21.84
C ARG A 48 -11.21 1.20 -21.05
N ARG A 49 -10.85 2.01 -20.05
CA ARG A 49 -9.75 1.71 -19.15
C ARG A 49 -10.02 0.43 -18.36
N GLY A 50 -9.02 -0.42 -18.18
CA GLY A 50 -9.09 -1.68 -17.45
C GLY A 50 -9.55 -1.50 -16.00
N MET A 51 -10.14 -2.52 -15.43
CA MET A 51 -10.64 -2.53 -14.05
C MET A 51 -9.58 -3.07 -13.10
N MET A 52 -9.65 -2.65 -11.83
CA MET A 52 -8.87 -3.25 -10.74
C MET A 52 -9.79 -3.99 -9.79
N TYR A 53 -9.41 -5.21 -9.45
CA TYR A 53 -10.12 -6.08 -8.53
C TYR A 53 -9.24 -6.44 -7.34
N ASP A 54 -9.86 -6.69 -6.19
CA ASP A 54 -9.19 -7.31 -5.05
C ASP A 54 -8.94 -8.81 -5.34
N ARG A 55 -8.24 -9.49 -4.44
CA ARG A 55 -7.98 -10.93 -4.54
C ARG A 55 -9.24 -11.82 -4.63
N ASN A 56 -10.40 -11.32 -4.19
CA ASN A 56 -11.68 -11.99 -4.20
C ASN A 56 -12.58 -11.54 -5.37
N LEU A 57 -12.01 -10.80 -6.34
CA LEU A 57 -12.69 -10.21 -7.50
C LEU A 57 -13.74 -9.15 -7.14
N ARG A 58 -13.58 -8.45 -6.01
CA ARG A 58 -14.38 -7.27 -5.70
C ARG A 58 -13.79 -6.06 -6.42
N GLU A 59 -14.65 -5.22 -6.93
CA GLU A 59 -14.26 -4.03 -7.67
C GLU A 59 -13.60 -2.99 -6.75
N LEU A 60 -12.36 -2.61 -7.07
CA LEU A 60 -11.61 -1.55 -6.40
C LEU A 60 -11.57 -0.27 -7.23
N ALA A 61 -11.46 -0.40 -8.55
CA ALA A 61 -11.54 0.71 -9.49
C ALA A 61 -12.21 0.27 -10.79
N VAL A 62 -13.25 1.01 -11.18
CA VAL A 62 -14.08 0.70 -12.35
C VAL A 62 -14.16 1.87 -13.31
N THR A 63 -14.49 1.58 -14.57
CA THR A 63 -14.72 2.60 -15.59
C THR A 63 -16.19 2.61 -15.94
N VAL A 64 -16.86 3.73 -15.65
CA VAL A 64 -18.29 3.94 -15.91
C VAL A 64 -18.51 4.92 -17.05
N GLN A 65 -19.63 4.78 -17.75
CA GLN A 65 -20.02 5.79 -18.73
C GLN A 65 -20.65 7.00 -18.04
N ALA A 66 -20.23 8.19 -18.44
CA ALA A 66 -20.74 9.46 -17.97
C ALA A 66 -21.13 10.34 -19.16
N ASP A 67 -22.10 11.22 -18.97
CA ASP A 67 -22.48 12.20 -19.96
C ASP A 67 -21.61 13.45 -19.85
N SER A 68 -21.02 13.87 -20.96
CA SER A 68 -20.38 15.17 -21.11
C SER A 68 -21.27 16.06 -21.95
N VAL A 69 -21.39 17.31 -21.56
CA VAL A 69 -22.27 18.28 -22.24
C VAL A 69 -21.42 19.31 -22.95
N PHE A 70 -21.73 19.55 -24.23
CA PHE A 70 -21.13 20.61 -25.03
C PHE A 70 -22.19 21.44 -25.73
N ALA A 71 -21.84 22.67 -26.01
CA ALA A 71 -22.67 23.59 -26.76
C ALA A 71 -22.07 23.87 -28.13
N VAL A 72 -22.95 24.13 -29.12
CA VAL A 72 -22.63 24.72 -30.43
C VAL A 72 -23.05 26.18 -30.38
N PRO A 73 -22.16 27.13 -30.07
CA PRO A 73 -22.53 28.51 -29.79
C PRO A 73 -23.20 29.23 -30.98
N SER A 74 -22.92 28.81 -32.24
CA SER A 74 -23.61 29.34 -33.41
C SER A 74 -25.10 28.99 -33.44
N GLU A 75 -25.54 27.89 -32.82
CA GLU A 75 -26.92 27.45 -32.75
C GLU A 75 -27.69 28.07 -31.57
N LEU A 76 -26.95 28.49 -30.52
CA LEU A 76 -27.52 29.24 -29.40
C LEU A 76 -27.93 30.67 -29.79
N GLY A 77 -27.30 31.24 -30.83
CA GLY A 77 -27.62 32.58 -31.35
C GLY A 77 -27.52 33.65 -30.27
N ASP A 78 -28.56 34.47 -30.15
CA ASP A 78 -28.64 35.56 -29.16
C ASP A 78 -28.89 35.09 -27.73
N ASN A 79 -29.30 33.83 -27.55
CA ASN A 79 -29.58 33.23 -26.22
C ASN A 79 -28.34 32.72 -25.47
N ARG A 80 -27.12 32.99 -25.97
CA ARG A 80 -25.86 32.51 -25.36
C ARG A 80 -25.71 32.90 -23.90
N ALA A 81 -26.08 34.14 -23.55
CA ALA A 81 -25.95 34.65 -22.19
C ALA A 81 -26.92 33.96 -21.23
N SER A 82 -28.19 33.79 -21.64
CA SER A 82 -29.21 33.10 -20.83
C SER A 82 -28.92 31.60 -20.75
N ALA A 83 -28.45 30.97 -21.81
CA ALA A 83 -28.04 29.57 -21.80
C ALA A 83 -26.83 29.37 -20.88
N ALA A 84 -25.83 30.28 -20.90
CA ALA A 84 -24.67 30.19 -19.99
C ALA A 84 -25.08 30.35 -18.53
N GLU A 85 -26.08 31.19 -18.25
CA GLU A 85 -26.60 31.39 -16.88
C GLU A 85 -27.27 30.14 -16.32
N ILE A 86 -28.25 29.60 -17.05
CA ILE A 86 -29.02 28.42 -16.65
C ILE A 86 -28.12 27.18 -16.55
N LEU A 87 -27.25 26.98 -17.54
CA LEU A 87 -26.32 25.84 -17.54
C LEU A 87 -25.31 25.94 -16.41
N ALA A 88 -24.77 27.15 -16.13
CA ALA A 88 -23.82 27.33 -15.03
C ALA A 88 -24.46 27.06 -13.65
N GLU A 89 -25.73 27.45 -13.47
CA GLU A 89 -26.46 27.19 -12.24
C GLU A 89 -26.67 25.68 -12.00
N ILE A 90 -27.04 24.93 -13.04
CA ILE A 90 -27.27 23.48 -12.93
C ILE A 90 -25.96 22.72 -12.73
N VAL A 91 -24.93 23.07 -13.49
CA VAL A 91 -23.62 22.43 -13.43
C VAL A 91 -22.90 22.75 -12.14
N HIS A 92 -23.08 23.98 -11.61
CA HIS A 92 -22.52 24.37 -10.30
C HIS A 92 -23.06 23.54 -9.14
N ALA A 93 -24.23 22.95 -9.28
CA ALA A 93 -24.78 22.03 -8.29
C ALA A 93 -24.15 20.65 -8.35
N ASP A 94 -23.32 20.33 -9.37
CA ASP A 94 -22.54 19.08 -9.43
C ASP A 94 -21.33 19.15 -8.50
N PRO A 95 -21.23 18.27 -7.50
CA PRO A 95 -20.10 18.24 -6.56
C PRO A 95 -18.75 17.97 -7.25
N HIS A 96 -18.77 17.44 -8.47
CA HIS A 96 -17.57 17.14 -9.27
C HIS A 96 -17.20 18.24 -10.27
N ASP A 97 -17.98 19.33 -10.38
CA ASP A 97 -17.64 20.42 -11.30
C ASP A 97 -16.58 21.38 -10.73
N ASN A 98 -15.60 21.71 -11.56
CA ASN A 98 -14.56 22.69 -11.29
C ASN A 98 -15.07 24.12 -11.51
N PHE A 99 -16.03 24.59 -10.73
CA PHE A 99 -16.47 25.98 -10.67
C PHE A 99 -16.57 26.68 -12.04
N THR A 100 -17.48 26.25 -12.90
CA THR A 100 -17.75 26.98 -14.14
C THR A 100 -18.69 28.13 -13.88
N SER A 101 -18.15 29.31 -13.60
CA SER A 101 -18.98 30.52 -13.46
C SER A 101 -19.69 30.86 -14.78
N LYS A 102 -20.85 31.54 -14.70
CA LYS A 102 -21.55 32.11 -15.86
C LYS A 102 -20.60 32.86 -16.80
N GLN A 103 -19.68 33.65 -16.23
CA GLN A 103 -18.72 34.44 -17.00
C GLN A 103 -17.72 33.55 -17.78
N GLN A 104 -17.20 32.49 -17.15
CA GLN A 104 -16.30 31.54 -17.81
C GLN A 104 -17.01 30.76 -18.90
N MET A 105 -18.25 30.32 -18.66
CA MET A 105 -19.05 29.61 -19.66
C MET A 105 -19.38 30.51 -20.84
N LEU A 106 -19.80 31.74 -20.59
CA LEU A 106 -20.05 32.73 -21.63
C LEU A 106 -18.79 33.07 -22.43
N ALA A 107 -17.63 33.17 -21.76
CA ALA A 107 -16.35 33.38 -22.43
C ALA A 107 -15.99 32.21 -23.36
N ARG A 108 -16.24 30.96 -22.96
CA ARG A 108 -16.09 29.77 -23.82
C ARG A 108 -17.02 29.82 -25.04
N PHE A 109 -18.29 30.21 -24.84
CA PHE A 109 -19.27 30.34 -25.95
C PHE A 109 -18.91 31.45 -26.92
N ASN A 110 -18.23 32.48 -26.47
CA ASN A 110 -17.77 33.57 -27.35
C ASN A 110 -16.44 33.26 -28.04
N ALA A 111 -15.61 32.41 -27.47
CA ALA A 111 -14.31 32.02 -28.03
C ALA A 111 -14.42 31.07 -29.21
N SER A 112 -15.50 30.30 -29.32
CA SER A 112 -15.70 29.32 -30.41
C SER A 112 -17.11 29.43 -30.99
N ARG A 113 -17.22 29.23 -32.29
CA ARG A 113 -18.54 29.20 -32.98
C ARG A 113 -19.18 27.81 -33.04
N ASN A 114 -18.35 26.78 -33.06
CA ASN A 114 -18.79 25.43 -33.45
C ASN A 114 -18.81 24.44 -32.28
N PHE A 115 -18.05 24.68 -31.21
CA PHE A 115 -17.91 23.76 -30.11
C PHE A 115 -17.41 24.47 -28.83
N ALA A 116 -18.09 24.25 -27.72
CA ALA A 116 -17.63 24.70 -26.41
C ALA A 116 -18.09 23.70 -25.33
N TRP A 117 -17.17 23.21 -24.54
CA TRP A 117 -17.55 22.39 -23.40
C TRP A 117 -18.39 23.19 -22.37
N VAL A 118 -19.52 22.63 -21.97
CA VAL A 118 -20.33 23.08 -20.85
C VAL A 118 -19.78 22.44 -19.59
N ALA A 119 -19.79 21.10 -19.53
CA ALA A 119 -19.16 20.33 -18.47
C ALA A 119 -18.84 18.92 -18.99
N ARG A 120 -17.81 18.28 -18.39
CA ARG A 120 -17.41 16.93 -18.75
C ARG A 120 -17.70 15.97 -17.61
N ARG A 121 -18.10 14.73 -17.95
CA ARG A 121 -18.24 13.60 -17.02
C ARG A 121 -19.18 13.89 -15.86
N LEU A 122 -20.32 14.50 -16.15
CA LEU A 122 -21.36 14.84 -15.18
C LEU A 122 -21.92 13.59 -14.49
N ASP A 123 -22.41 13.75 -13.28
CA ASP A 123 -23.25 12.75 -12.66
C ASP A 123 -24.58 12.60 -13.41
N ALA A 124 -25.22 11.43 -13.28
CA ALA A 124 -26.43 11.11 -14.02
C ALA A 124 -27.59 12.08 -13.71
N GLY A 125 -27.69 12.53 -12.46
CA GLY A 125 -28.75 13.46 -12.03
C GLY A 125 -28.58 14.86 -12.65
N THR A 126 -27.37 15.39 -12.65
CA THR A 126 -27.06 16.68 -13.27
C THR A 126 -27.20 16.61 -14.79
N ALA A 127 -26.70 15.55 -15.43
CA ALA A 127 -26.88 15.34 -16.87
C ALA A 127 -28.36 15.26 -17.26
N GLN A 128 -29.20 14.61 -16.44
CA GLN A 128 -30.63 14.53 -16.67
C GLN A 128 -31.31 15.90 -16.55
N ARG A 129 -30.96 16.72 -15.53
CA ARG A 129 -31.47 18.09 -15.40
C ARG A 129 -31.15 18.94 -16.61
N VAL A 130 -29.90 18.86 -17.13
CA VAL A 130 -29.52 19.57 -18.37
C VAL A 130 -30.31 19.06 -19.57
N ARG A 131 -30.60 17.74 -19.66
CA ARG A 131 -31.37 17.15 -20.77
C ARG A 131 -32.83 17.63 -20.78
N GLU A 132 -33.42 17.78 -19.59
CA GLU A 132 -34.81 18.27 -19.42
C GLU A 132 -35.00 19.71 -19.90
N LEU A 133 -33.95 20.53 -19.91
CA LEU A 133 -34.01 21.88 -20.45
C LEU A 133 -34.26 21.91 -21.97
N ASN A 134 -33.96 20.84 -22.68
CA ASN A 134 -34.11 20.71 -24.14
C ASN A 134 -33.61 21.92 -24.92
N LEU A 135 -32.44 22.45 -24.54
CA LEU A 135 -31.86 23.66 -25.15
C LEU A 135 -31.32 23.36 -26.55
N ARG A 136 -31.80 24.12 -27.55
CA ARG A 136 -31.23 24.03 -28.90
C ARG A 136 -29.76 24.45 -28.86
N GLY A 137 -28.89 23.65 -29.52
CA GLY A 137 -27.46 23.89 -29.56
C GLY A 137 -26.69 23.35 -28.35
N VAL A 138 -27.33 22.59 -27.47
CA VAL A 138 -26.70 21.83 -26.38
C VAL A 138 -26.80 20.33 -26.68
N TYR A 139 -25.68 19.63 -26.61
CA TYR A 139 -25.56 18.23 -27.01
C TYR A 139 -24.83 17.43 -25.94
N PHE A 140 -25.01 16.11 -25.97
CA PHE A 140 -24.43 15.16 -25.04
C PHE A 140 -23.46 14.25 -25.79
N GLN A 141 -22.31 14.01 -25.17
CA GLN A 141 -21.32 13.03 -25.60
C GLN A 141 -21.08 12.05 -24.47
N LYS A 142 -21.06 10.75 -24.77
CA LYS A 142 -20.66 9.72 -23.81
C LYS A 142 -19.14 9.72 -23.70
N GLU A 143 -18.66 9.81 -22.46
CA GLU A 143 -17.25 9.65 -22.11
C GLU A 143 -17.11 8.58 -21.03
N PHE A 144 -15.92 8.05 -20.86
CA PHE A 144 -15.62 7.17 -19.73
C PHE A 144 -15.12 8.01 -18.55
N LYS A 145 -15.51 7.58 -17.34
CA LYS A 145 -15.08 8.16 -16.06
C LYS A 145 -14.56 7.07 -15.17
N ARG A 146 -13.37 7.27 -14.61
CA ARG A 146 -12.84 6.39 -13.58
C ARG A 146 -13.60 6.63 -12.29
N PHE A 147 -13.96 5.54 -11.60
CA PHE A 147 -14.71 5.58 -10.36
C PHE A 147 -14.16 4.53 -9.39
N TYR A 148 -14.01 4.92 -8.13
CA TYR A 148 -13.50 4.09 -7.04
C TYR A 148 -14.65 3.84 -6.05
N PRO A 149 -15.30 2.66 -6.09
CA PRO A 149 -16.52 2.39 -5.32
C PRO A 149 -16.35 2.54 -3.82
N ASN A 150 -15.15 2.23 -3.32
CA ASN A 150 -14.82 2.26 -1.90
C ASN A 150 -14.16 3.59 -1.44
N SER A 151 -14.32 4.66 -2.22
CA SER A 151 -13.80 6.01 -1.92
C SER A 151 -12.28 6.02 -1.68
N ASP A 152 -11.83 6.16 -0.44
CA ASP A 152 -10.42 6.29 -0.04
C ASP A 152 -9.72 4.97 0.29
N LEU A 153 -10.44 3.83 0.19
CA LEU A 153 -9.86 2.52 0.47
C LEU A 153 -8.69 2.22 -0.48
N ALA A 154 -7.52 1.91 0.08
CA ALA A 154 -6.28 1.62 -0.64
C ALA A 154 -5.85 2.74 -1.62
N ALA A 155 -6.22 4.00 -1.36
CA ALA A 155 -6.02 5.10 -2.29
C ALA A 155 -4.58 5.26 -2.78
N GLN A 156 -3.57 5.16 -1.88
CA GLN A 156 -2.16 5.27 -2.27
C GLN A 156 -1.65 4.03 -3.04
N VAL A 157 -2.32 2.89 -2.92
CA VAL A 157 -2.02 1.69 -3.73
C VAL A 157 -2.64 1.81 -5.10
N LEU A 158 -3.95 2.06 -5.17
CA LEU A 158 -4.68 2.19 -6.44
C LEU A 158 -4.17 3.39 -7.23
N GLY A 159 -4.01 4.53 -6.57
CA GLY A 159 -3.70 5.79 -7.21
C GLY A 159 -4.94 6.50 -7.75
N TYR A 160 -4.75 7.34 -8.76
CA TYR A 160 -5.82 8.13 -9.36
C TYR A 160 -5.50 8.46 -10.82
N VAL A 161 -6.52 8.84 -11.58
CA VAL A 161 -6.40 9.25 -12.99
C VAL A 161 -6.75 10.72 -13.18
N GLY A 162 -6.09 11.34 -14.12
CA GLY A 162 -6.37 12.71 -14.56
C GLY A 162 -7.60 12.82 -15.46
N THR A 163 -7.86 14.04 -15.93
CA THR A 163 -9.00 14.36 -16.81
C THR A 163 -8.94 13.66 -18.17
N ASP A 164 -7.74 13.25 -18.62
CA ASP A 164 -7.53 12.61 -19.92
C ASP A 164 -7.30 11.10 -19.79
N ASP A 165 -7.77 10.49 -18.69
CA ASP A 165 -7.64 9.08 -18.34
C ASP A 165 -6.18 8.59 -18.15
N ALA A 166 -5.20 9.50 -18.08
CA ALA A 166 -3.84 9.17 -17.74
C ALA A 166 -3.69 8.85 -16.25
N GLY A 167 -3.01 7.77 -15.91
CA GLY A 167 -2.68 7.41 -14.54
C GLY A 167 -1.65 8.37 -13.93
N LEU A 168 -1.93 8.93 -12.75
CA LEU A 168 -1.08 9.94 -12.11
C LEU A 168 -0.48 9.49 -10.77
N GLY A 169 -0.92 8.36 -10.22
CA GLY A 169 -0.40 7.81 -8.97
C GLY A 169 -0.67 6.33 -8.82
N GLY A 170 -0.03 5.67 -7.87
CA GLY A 170 -0.25 4.26 -7.54
C GLY A 170 -0.15 3.31 -8.73
N LEU A 171 -0.95 2.26 -8.72
CA LEU A 171 -1.03 1.27 -9.80
C LEU A 171 -1.60 1.86 -11.09
N GLU A 172 -2.48 2.88 -11.00
CA GLU A 172 -2.96 3.60 -12.17
C GLU A 172 -1.81 4.20 -13.01
N LEU A 173 -0.78 4.74 -12.34
CA LEU A 173 0.42 5.25 -13.00
C LEU A 173 1.34 4.12 -13.45
N LYS A 174 1.53 3.11 -12.59
CA LYS A 174 2.48 2.02 -12.86
C LYS A 174 2.09 1.17 -14.07
N PHE A 175 0.80 0.90 -14.23
CA PHE A 175 0.22 0.10 -15.31
C PHE A 175 -0.64 0.94 -16.27
N ASP A 176 -0.28 2.24 -16.42
CA ASP A 176 -1.08 3.13 -17.25
C ASP A 176 -1.16 2.66 -18.70
N GLN A 177 -0.05 2.19 -19.26
CA GLN A 177 0.02 1.75 -20.66
C GLN A 177 -0.86 0.52 -20.91
N GLU A 178 -0.83 -0.46 -19.98
CA GLU A 178 -1.60 -1.71 -20.09
C GLU A 178 -3.09 -1.46 -19.84
N MET A 179 -3.41 -0.61 -18.87
CA MET A 179 -4.79 -0.34 -18.46
C MET A 179 -5.51 0.68 -19.34
N HIS A 180 -4.78 1.54 -20.04
CA HIS A 180 -5.38 2.61 -20.86
C HIS A 180 -6.18 2.04 -22.03
N GLY A 181 -5.69 0.97 -22.65
CA GLY A 181 -6.25 0.37 -23.85
C GLY A 181 -5.87 1.14 -25.13
N GLU A 182 -6.33 0.66 -26.27
CA GLU A 182 -6.03 1.25 -27.57
C GLU A 182 -7.25 2.00 -28.12
N PRO A 183 -7.11 3.28 -28.52
CA PRO A 183 -8.22 4.05 -29.07
C PRO A 183 -8.68 3.49 -30.42
N GLY A 184 -9.99 3.47 -30.61
CA GLY A 184 -10.59 3.22 -31.90
C GLY A 184 -10.64 4.48 -32.76
N HIS A 185 -10.87 4.32 -34.05
CA HIS A 185 -11.01 5.41 -35.00
C HIS A 185 -12.30 5.29 -35.79
N MET A 186 -13.07 6.35 -35.82
CA MET A 186 -14.22 6.46 -36.69
C MET A 186 -13.87 7.40 -37.86
N LEU A 187 -13.69 6.83 -39.05
CA LEU A 187 -13.52 7.55 -40.30
C LEU A 187 -14.90 7.91 -40.88
N THR A 188 -15.27 9.17 -40.80
CA THR A 188 -16.54 9.65 -41.38
C THR A 188 -16.26 10.40 -42.66
N ALA A 189 -16.78 9.88 -43.79
CA ALA A 189 -16.76 10.57 -45.06
C ALA A 189 -17.96 11.53 -45.14
N VAL A 190 -17.71 12.81 -45.48
CA VAL A 190 -18.73 13.84 -45.57
C VAL A 190 -18.73 14.49 -46.95
N ASP A 191 -19.91 14.87 -47.48
CA ASP A 191 -20.04 15.64 -48.71
C ASP A 191 -19.70 17.13 -48.47
N ALA A 192 -19.70 17.91 -49.57
CA ALA A 192 -19.48 19.36 -49.51
C ALA A 192 -20.52 20.12 -48.64
N ARG A 193 -21.67 19.52 -48.36
CA ARG A 193 -22.71 20.05 -47.47
C ARG A 193 -22.64 19.45 -46.06
N ARG A 194 -21.52 18.74 -45.76
CA ARG A 194 -21.28 18.06 -44.46
C ARG A 194 -22.28 16.95 -44.13
N ARG A 195 -22.90 16.31 -45.09
CA ARG A 195 -23.73 15.13 -44.87
C ARG A 195 -22.83 13.90 -44.84
N VAL A 196 -23.07 13.01 -43.90
CA VAL A 196 -22.33 11.76 -43.78
C VAL A 196 -22.67 10.86 -44.97
N LEU A 197 -21.66 10.48 -45.74
CA LEU A 197 -21.75 9.56 -46.88
C LEU A 197 -21.48 8.11 -46.49
N GLY A 198 -20.70 7.91 -45.44
CA GLY A 198 -20.34 6.62 -44.89
C GLY A 198 -19.43 6.79 -43.66
N SER A 199 -19.42 5.80 -42.81
CA SER A 199 -18.48 5.72 -41.68
C SER A 199 -17.84 4.34 -41.67
N GLU A 200 -16.53 4.30 -41.49
CA GLU A 200 -15.76 3.10 -41.19
C GLU A 200 -15.28 3.23 -39.76
N GLU A 201 -15.61 2.25 -38.92
CA GLU A 201 -15.32 2.26 -37.49
C GLU A 201 -14.33 1.14 -37.13
N SER A 202 -13.18 1.52 -36.63
CA SER A 202 -12.28 0.61 -35.89
C SER A 202 -12.65 0.67 -34.42
N GLN A 203 -13.09 -0.46 -33.87
CA GLN A 203 -13.50 -0.50 -32.49
C GLN A 203 -12.31 -0.32 -31.55
N PRO A 204 -12.45 0.44 -30.45
CA PRO A 204 -11.41 0.58 -29.43
C PRO A 204 -11.17 -0.75 -28.71
N MET A 205 -9.93 -1.03 -28.38
CA MET A 205 -9.56 -2.17 -27.53
C MET A 205 -9.52 -1.73 -26.06
N ALA A 206 -10.30 -2.41 -25.21
CA ALA A 206 -10.29 -2.14 -23.77
C ALA A 206 -8.94 -2.45 -23.17
N GLY A 207 -8.54 -1.69 -22.15
CA GLY A 207 -7.34 -1.94 -21.38
C GLY A 207 -7.44 -3.19 -20.51
N GLU A 208 -6.29 -3.66 -20.03
CA GLU A 208 -6.17 -4.86 -19.20
C GLU A 208 -6.77 -4.66 -17.81
N ASN A 209 -7.46 -5.69 -17.33
CA ASN A 209 -7.92 -5.72 -15.95
C ASN A 209 -6.82 -6.31 -15.05
N LEU A 210 -6.69 -5.79 -13.85
CA LEU A 210 -5.73 -6.24 -12.86
C LEU A 210 -6.44 -6.89 -11.66
N VAL A 211 -5.92 -8.01 -11.19
CA VAL A 211 -6.32 -8.63 -9.92
C VAL A 211 -5.18 -8.45 -8.93
N LEU A 212 -5.47 -7.79 -7.83
CA LEU A 212 -4.49 -7.45 -6.80
C LEU A 212 -4.44 -8.51 -5.69
N SER A 213 -3.33 -8.59 -4.98
CA SER A 213 -3.18 -9.40 -3.77
C SER A 213 -3.93 -8.78 -2.57
N ILE A 214 -4.26 -7.50 -2.64
CA ILE A 214 -5.01 -6.77 -1.62
C ILE A 214 -6.37 -7.46 -1.38
N ASP A 215 -6.72 -7.65 -0.12
CA ASP A 215 -8.05 -8.03 0.32
C ASP A 215 -8.76 -6.78 0.87
N ALA A 216 -9.88 -6.41 0.27
CA ALA A 216 -10.60 -5.19 0.63
C ALA A 216 -11.02 -5.15 2.11
N ASN A 217 -11.33 -6.31 2.71
CA ASN A 217 -11.70 -6.37 4.13
C ASN A 217 -10.47 -6.20 5.03
N ILE A 218 -9.34 -6.87 4.71
CA ILE A 218 -8.10 -6.74 5.48
C ILE A 218 -7.58 -5.30 5.37
N GLN A 219 -7.65 -4.71 4.18
CA GLN A 219 -7.30 -3.31 3.96
C GLN A 219 -8.13 -2.37 4.83
N TYR A 220 -9.45 -2.57 4.87
CA TYR A 220 -10.35 -1.77 5.70
C TYR A 220 -10.04 -1.91 7.20
N MET A 221 -9.77 -3.14 7.68
CA MET A 221 -9.39 -3.38 9.08
C MET A 221 -8.10 -2.65 9.44
N ALA A 222 -7.08 -2.72 8.55
CA ALA A 222 -5.80 -2.06 8.74
C ALA A 222 -5.93 -0.53 8.73
N GLU A 223 -6.67 0.03 7.77
CA GLU A 223 -6.88 1.48 7.67
C GLU A 223 -7.63 2.04 8.88
N ARG A 224 -8.71 1.38 9.28
CA ARG A 224 -9.49 1.80 10.45
C ARG A 224 -8.67 1.78 11.74
N ALA A 225 -7.85 0.74 11.95
CA ALA A 225 -6.98 0.64 13.12
C ALA A 225 -5.89 1.72 13.09
N LEU A 226 -5.35 1.99 11.90
CA LEU A 226 -4.33 3.01 11.70
C LEU A 226 -4.86 4.42 12.00
N ASP A 227 -6.00 4.79 11.40
CA ASP A 227 -6.61 6.10 11.59
C ASP A 227 -6.93 6.36 13.06
N ALA A 228 -7.55 5.37 13.71
CA ALA A 228 -7.88 5.47 15.13
C ALA A 228 -6.62 5.72 16.00
N GLN A 229 -5.49 5.10 15.65
CA GLN A 229 -4.25 5.29 16.40
C GLN A 229 -3.57 6.62 16.05
N VAL A 230 -3.47 6.98 14.78
CA VAL A 230 -2.91 8.27 14.33
C VAL A 230 -3.64 9.43 15.00
N ASP A 231 -4.98 9.35 15.03
CA ASP A 231 -5.81 10.35 15.70
C ASP A 231 -5.63 10.36 17.22
N LYS A 232 -5.55 9.18 17.85
CA LYS A 232 -5.39 9.02 19.28
C LYS A 232 -4.08 9.64 19.78
N VAL A 233 -2.98 9.38 19.07
CA VAL A 233 -1.64 9.86 19.49
C VAL A 233 -1.23 11.16 18.78
N LYS A 234 -2.09 11.71 17.91
CA LYS A 234 -1.82 12.90 17.09
C LYS A 234 -0.50 12.78 16.34
N ALA A 235 -0.33 11.65 15.68
CA ALA A 235 0.85 11.40 14.85
C ALA A 235 0.80 12.20 13.55
N SER A 236 1.96 12.45 12.94
CA SER A 236 2.02 13.12 11.64
C SER A 236 1.47 12.24 10.53
N HIS A 237 1.82 10.96 10.56
CA HIS A 237 1.33 9.94 9.63
C HIS A 237 1.58 8.55 10.22
N GLY A 238 1.04 7.53 9.54
CA GLY A 238 1.29 6.16 9.90
C GLY A 238 1.14 5.22 8.71
N THR A 239 1.67 4.02 8.88
CA THR A 239 1.63 2.96 7.87
C THR A 239 1.41 1.60 8.52
N ILE A 240 0.55 0.77 7.93
CA ILE A 240 0.42 -0.65 8.26
C ILE A 240 0.58 -1.47 6.98
N VAL A 241 1.43 -2.48 7.02
CA VAL A 241 1.57 -3.44 5.93
C VAL A 241 1.27 -4.84 6.47
N VAL A 242 0.34 -5.54 5.83
CA VAL A 242 -0.01 -6.94 6.13
C VAL A 242 0.43 -7.80 4.95
N GLN A 243 1.27 -8.79 5.21
CA GLN A 243 1.86 -9.66 4.19
C GLN A 243 1.61 -11.13 4.51
N ASP A 244 1.35 -11.94 3.49
CA ASP A 244 1.49 -13.40 3.59
C ASP A 244 2.99 -13.74 3.56
N PRO A 245 3.55 -14.29 4.66
CA PRO A 245 4.98 -14.56 4.75
C PRO A 245 5.48 -15.61 3.74
N HIS A 246 4.63 -16.51 3.28
CA HIS A 246 5.01 -17.63 2.43
C HIS A 246 5.04 -17.30 0.94
N THR A 247 4.18 -16.37 0.53
CA THR A 247 4.04 -16.00 -0.89
C THR A 247 4.62 -14.63 -1.21
N GLY A 248 4.79 -13.75 -0.23
CA GLY A 248 5.17 -12.37 -0.44
C GLY A 248 3.99 -11.44 -0.77
N GLN A 249 2.77 -11.98 -0.94
CA GLN A 249 1.57 -11.20 -1.26
C GLN A 249 1.28 -10.15 -0.18
N ILE A 250 1.10 -8.91 -0.61
CA ILE A 250 0.63 -7.83 0.26
C ILE A 250 -0.90 -7.91 0.34
N LEU A 251 -1.42 -8.28 1.50
CA LEU A 251 -2.86 -8.42 1.75
C LEU A 251 -3.52 -7.09 2.09
N ALA A 252 -2.76 -6.18 2.71
CA ALA A 252 -3.15 -4.79 2.95
C ALA A 252 -1.92 -3.89 3.04
N LEU A 253 -2.07 -2.67 2.55
CA LEU A 253 -1.09 -1.60 2.66
C LEU A 253 -1.85 -0.31 2.97
N ALA A 254 -1.93 0.01 4.24
CA ALA A 254 -2.64 1.18 4.76
C ALA A 254 -1.68 2.32 5.04
N VAL A 255 -2.06 3.51 4.63
CA VAL A 255 -1.35 4.78 4.92
C VAL A 255 -2.36 5.77 5.47
N SER A 256 -1.99 6.54 6.47
CA SER A 256 -2.82 7.63 7.03
C SER A 256 -1.95 8.89 7.17
N PRO A 257 -2.42 10.09 6.73
CA PRO A 257 -3.73 10.36 6.13
C PRO A 257 -3.86 9.85 4.69
N ARG A 258 -5.12 9.69 4.23
CA ARG A 258 -5.47 9.27 2.86
C ARG A 258 -6.15 10.38 2.08
N PHE A 259 -6.29 10.16 0.79
CA PHE A 259 -7.08 11.00 -0.11
C PHE A 259 -8.23 10.19 -0.73
N ASN A 260 -9.27 10.88 -1.21
CA ASN A 260 -10.33 10.24 -1.99
C ASN A 260 -10.03 10.42 -3.50
N PRO A 261 -9.73 9.37 -4.26
CA PRO A 261 -9.42 9.49 -5.68
C PRO A 261 -10.62 9.96 -6.55
N ASN A 262 -11.84 9.90 -6.02
CA ASN A 262 -13.01 10.48 -6.68
C ASN A 262 -13.10 12.00 -6.53
N ASP A 263 -12.42 12.60 -5.54
CA ASP A 263 -12.45 14.03 -5.24
C ASP A 263 -11.13 14.71 -5.64
N SER A 264 -10.97 14.92 -6.94
CA SER A 264 -9.77 15.56 -7.49
C SER A 264 -9.55 17.02 -7.05
N LYS A 265 -10.57 17.67 -6.47
CA LYS A 265 -10.49 19.07 -6.05
C LYS A 265 -9.80 19.27 -4.70
N HIS A 266 -9.92 18.30 -3.81
CA HIS A 266 -9.42 18.37 -2.44
C HIS A 266 -8.24 17.44 -2.17
N MET A 267 -7.53 17.00 -3.24
CA MET A 267 -6.31 16.22 -3.09
C MET A 267 -5.15 17.11 -2.65
N ASP A 268 -4.69 16.90 -1.41
CA ASP A 268 -3.44 17.51 -0.93
C ASP A 268 -2.25 16.71 -1.51
N ALA A 269 -1.31 17.39 -2.16
CA ALA A 269 -0.11 16.79 -2.72
C ALA A 269 0.71 15.99 -1.68
N ASN A 270 0.65 16.39 -0.41
CA ASN A 270 1.39 15.74 0.67
C ASN A 270 0.90 14.32 1.01
N VAL A 271 -0.36 13.98 0.65
CA VAL A 271 -0.94 12.66 0.95
C VAL A 271 -1.00 11.72 -0.25
N LEU A 272 -0.54 12.17 -1.43
CA LEU A 272 -0.58 11.37 -2.65
C LEU A 272 0.49 10.26 -2.69
N THR A 273 1.60 10.47 -1.97
CA THR A 273 2.73 9.54 -1.99
C THR A 273 2.44 8.32 -1.10
N ASN A 274 2.79 7.13 -1.58
CA ASN A 274 2.67 5.91 -0.80
C ASN A 274 3.87 5.76 0.15
N LEU A 275 3.66 6.16 1.42
CA LEU A 275 4.70 6.16 2.44
C LEU A 275 5.22 4.75 2.79
N ALA A 276 4.47 3.69 2.52
CA ALA A 276 4.93 2.33 2.80
C ALA A 276 6.16 1.91 1.99
N VAL A 277 6.36 2.51 0.80
CA VAL A 277 7.47 2.22 -0.12
C VAL A 277 8.46 3.38 -0.27
N SER A 278 8.07 4.59 0.12
CA SER A 278 8.87 5.80 -0.09
C SER A 278 9.42 6.44 1.18
N ASP A 279 8.77 6.25 2.33
CA ASP A 279 9.24 6.80 3.59
C ASP A 279 10.43 5.98 4.12
N VAL A 280 11.53 6.68 4.43
CA VAL A 280 12.77 6.08 4.91
C VAL A 280 13.03 6.55 6.33
N TYR A 281 13.07 5.59 7.23
CA TYR A 281 13.34 5.86 8.65
C TYR A 281 14.35 4.84 9.22
N GLU A 282 15.00 5.18 10.30
CA GLU A 282 15.87 4.25 11.02
C GLU A 282 14.99 3.25 11.80
N PRO A 283 15.16 1.93 11.59
CA PRO A 283 14.28 0.91 12.19
C PRO A 283 14.46 0.75 13.71
N GLY A 284 15.58 1.25 14.25
CA GLY A 284 15.92 1.07 15.65
C GLY A 284 15.91 -0.41 16.07
N SER A 285 15.42 -0.71 17.27
CA SER A 285 15.44 -2.05 17.85
C SER A 285 14.72 -3.15 17.06
N THR A 286 13.88 -2.84 16.07
CA THR A 286 13.33 -3.88 15.18
C THR A 286 14.41 -4.52 14.33
N PHE A 287 15.48 -3.78 14.01
CA PHE A 287 16.59 -4.28 13.22
C PHE A 287 17.46 -5.31 13.93
N LYS A 288 17.41 -5.36 15.27
CA LYS A 288 18.08 -6.41 16.06
C LYS A 288 17.68 -7.83 15.64
N LEU A 289 16.47 -7.99 15.03
CA LEU A 289 16.05 -9.26 14.46
C LEU A 289 17.00 -9.75 13.36
N VAL A 290 17.48 -8.85 12.50
CA VAL A 290 18.51 -9.17 11.50
C VAL A 290 19.83 -9.54 12.17
N THR A 291 20.25 -8.75 13.15
CA THR A 291 21.52 -8.94 13.87
C THR A 291 21.59 -10.30 14.56
N TYR A 292 20.53 -10.66 15.30
CA TYR A 292 20.49 -11.95 15.98
C TYR A 292 20.31 -13.11 15.00
N SER A 293 19.47 -12.97 13.96
CA SER A 293 19.34 -13.97 12.91
C SER A 293 20.69 -14.28 12.25
N ALA A 294 21.43 -13.25 11.88
CA ALA A 294 22.76 -13.37 11.29
C ALA A 294 23.77 -14.03 12.24
N ALA A 295 23.74 -13.68 13.53
CA ALA A 295 24.65 -14.27 14.52
C ALA A 295 24.34 -15.75 14.79
N LEU A 296 23.06 -16.12 14.89
CA LEU A 296 22.66 -17.52 15.06
C LEU A 296 23.05 -18.37 13.86
N ASP A 297 22.81 -17.86 12.64
CA ASP A 297 23.05 -18.57 11.41
C ASP A 297 24.54 -18.59 11.00
N GLY A 298 25.15 -17.40 11.06
CA GLY A 298 26.48 -17.16 10.50
C GLY A 298 27.64 -17.33 11.49
N ALA A 299 27.42 -17.11 12.79
CA ALA A 299 28.46 -17.21 13.82
C ALA A 299 28.28 -18.39 14.77
N GLY A 300 27.27 -19.25 14.53
CA GLY A 300 27.02 -20.46 15.33
C GLY A 300 26.57 -20.17 16.77
N VAL A 301 26.05 -18.98 17.03
CA VAL A 301 25.51 -18.57 18.33
C VAL A 301 24.23 -19.36 18.64
N ARG A 302 24.03 -19.76 19.88
CA ARG A 302 22.81 -20.45 20.33
C ARG A 302 21.99 -19.53 21.24
N PRO A 303 20.67 -19.63 21.29
CA PRO A 303 19.83 -18.86 22.21
C PRO A 303 20.21 -18.97 23.66
N THR A 304 20.75 -20.13 24.06
CA THR A 304 21.18 -20.45 25.43
C THR A 304 22.59 -20.01 25.76
N ASP A 305 23.39 -19.57 24.79
CA ASP A 305 24.75 -19.08 25.06
C ASP A 305 24.69 -17.83 25.91
N ILE A 306 25.71 -17.65 26.75
CA ILE A 306 25.81 -16.48 27.63
C ILE A 306 26.49 -15.34 26.90
N VAL A 307 25.86 -14.17 26.95
CA VAL A 307 26.43 -12.90 26.55
C VAL A 307 26.54 -11.97 27.76
N ASP A 308 27.69 -11.37 27.92
CA ASP A 308 27.90 -10.37 28.98
C ASP A 308 27.54 -8.98 28.42
N CYS A 309 26.44 -8.42 28.90
CA CYS A 309 25.98 -7.09 28.53
C CYS A 309 26.67 -5.97 29.36
N GLN A 310 27.69 -6.31 30.16
CA GLN A 310 28.58 -5.34 30.83
C GLN A 310 27.87 -4.31 31.71
N GLY A 311 26.78 -4.69 32.35
CA GLY A 311 25.96 -3.76 33.13
C GLY A 311 25.21 -2.73 32.27
N GLY A 312 24.94 -3.08 31.01
CA GLY A 312 24.19 -2.21 30.07
C GLY A 312 25.03 -1.10 29.44
N ALA A 313 26.39 -1.16 29.49
CA ALA A 313 27.25 -0.16 28.86
C ALA A 313 28.46 -0.79 28.18
N LEU A 314 28.64 -0.52 26.88
CA LEU A 314 29.76 -0.99 26.08
C LEU A 314 30.54 0.19 25.50
N THR A 315 31.76 0.42 25.96
CA THR A 315 32.65 1.44 25.43
C THR A 315 33.62 0.83 24.43
N MET A 316 33.54 1.24 23.17
CA MET A 316 34.46 0.84 22.10
C MET A 316 34.76 2.02 21.17
N TYR A 317 35.99 2.14 20.74
CA TYR A 317 36.45 3.17 19.80
C TYR A 317 36.10 4.62 20.21
N GLY A 318 36.05 4.89 21.51
CA GLY A 318 35.72 6.22 22.04
C GLY A 318 34.23 6.54 22.10
N ARG A 319 33.35 5.59 21.76
CA ARG A 319 31.91 5.68 21.91
C ARG A 319 31.41 4.69 22.98
N THR A 320 30.48 5.13 23.80
CA THR A 320 29.76 4.26 24.74
C THR A 320 28.34 4.02 24.23
N LEU A 321 27.99 2.76 24.06
CA LEU A 321 26.63 2.29 23.75
C LEU A 321 25.97 1.88 25.07
N HIS A 322 24.77 2.37 25.31
CA HIS A 322 24.00 2.05 26.51
C HIS A 322 22.75 1.22 26.17
N ASP A 323 22.41 0.26 27.04
CA ASP A 323 21.11 -0.38 27.06
C ASP A 323 20.07 0.61 27.63
N ASP A 324 18.82 0.46 27.24
CA ASP A 324 17.71 1.19 27.85
C ASP A 324 17.55 0.77 29.30
N HIS A 325 17.52 1.73 30.22
CA HIS A 325 17.66 1.47 31.69
C HIS A 325 16.41 0.94 32.37
N SER A 326 15.32 0.76 31.66
CA SER A 326 14.05 0.31 32.24
C SER A 326 14.10 -1.05 32.96
N ASP A 327 15.06 -1.90 32.58
CA ASP A 327 15.15 -3.29 33.05
C ASP A 327 16.32 -3.57 34.03
N GLY A 328 17.00 -2.52 34.49
CA GLY A 328 18.20 -2.65 35.30
C GLY A 328 19.44 -3.01 34.46
N HIS A 329 20.59 -3.04 35.12
CA HIS A 329 21.85 -3.28 34.45
C HIS A 329 22.03 -4.76 34.09
N LEU A 330 21.85 -5.11 32.80
CA LEU A 330 22.05 -6.48 32.34
C LEU A 330 23.53 -6.87 32.41
N GLY A 331 23.81 -7.92 33.17
CA GLY A 331 25.14 -8.53 33.26
C GLY A 331 25.30 -9.70 32.29
N GLN A 332 25.67 -10.87 32.82
CA GLN A 332 25.76 -12.11 32.06
C GLN A 332 24.36 -12.74 31.93
N VAL A 333 23.81 -12.72 30.71
CA VAL A 333 22.47 -13.24 30.40
C VAL A 333 22.52 -14.16 29.20
N THR A 334 21.46 -14.93 28.97
CA THR A 334 21.36 -15.70 27.71
C THR A 334 21.17 -14.78 26.52
N VAL A 335 21.62 -15.21 25.35
CA VAL A 335 21.40 -14.50 24.06
C VAL A 335 19.90 -14.27 23.80
N GLN A 336 19.05 -15.24 24.16
CA GLN A 336 17.60 -15.10 24.08
C GLN A 336 17.10 -13.95 24.98
N TYR A 337 17.49 -13.96 26.26
CA TYR A 337 17.05 -12.94 27.22
C TYR A 337 17.55 -11.54 26.85
N ALA A 338 18.78 -11.42 26.30
CA ALA A 338 19.28 -10.15 25.81
C ALA A 338 18.43 -9.59 24.65
N LEU A 339 17.89 -10.44 23.76
CA LEU A 339 16.96 -10.03 22.72
C LEU A 339 15.58 -9.67 23.29
N GLU A 340 15.05 -10.44 24.22
CA GLU A 340 13.76 -10.21 24.88
C GLU A 340 13.73 -8.87 25.61
N ARG A 341 14.84 -8.50 26.25
CA ARG A 341 15.06 -7.21 26.92
C ARG A 341 15.59 -6.12 25.98
N SER A 342 15.70 -6.42 24.68
CA SER A 342 16.12 -5.45 23.67
C SER A 342 17.52 -4.86 23.92
N SER A 343 18.48 -5.61 24.56
CA SER A 343 19.82 -5.11 24.84
C SER A 343 20.56 -4.64 23.59
N ASP A 344 21.02 -3.39 23.58
CA ASP A 344 21.84 -2.79 22.54
C ASP A 344 23.27 -3.35 22.59
N VAL A 345 23.80 -3.52 23.82
CA VAL A 345 25.11 -4.14 24.05
C VAL A 345 25.11 -5.59 23.57
N GLY A 346 24.04 -6.34 23.87
CA GLY A 346 23.85 -7.70 23.36
C GLY A 346 23.90 -7.76 21.84
N ALA A 347 23.13 -6.90 21.17
CA ALA A 347 23.08 -6.82 19.70
C ALA A 347 24.43 -6.43 19.08
N ALA A 348 25.09 -5.41 19.64
CA ALA A 348 26.44 -5.01 19.20
C ALA A 348 27.43 -6.18 19.28
N LYS A 349 27.43 -6.95 20.36
CA LYS A 349 28.29 -8.13 20.52
C LYS A 349 27.96 -9.26 19.52
N MET A 350 26.67 -9.42 19.15
CA MET A 350 26.29 -10.37 18.10
C MET A 350 26.88 -9.96 16.74
N ALA A 351 26.77 -8.68 16.37
CA ALA A 351 27.32 -8.17 15.13
C ALA A 351 28.87 -8.26 15.08
N LEU A 352 29.54 -7.95 16.19
CA LEU A 352 30.99 -8.06 16.31
C LEU A 352 31.51 -9.47 16.09
N LYS A 353 30.75 -10.52 16.49
CA LYS A 353 31.10 -11.93 16.21
C LYS A 353 31.10 -12.26 14.71
N LEU A 354 30.29 -11.54 13.91
CA LEU A 354 30.22 -11.72 12.46
C LEU A 354 31.29 -10.93 11.72
N GLY A 355 31.63 -9.74 12.23
CA GLY A 355 32.42 -8.75 11.51
C GLY A 355 31.69 -8.02 10.38
N ASN A 356 32.25 -6.91 9.93
CA ASN A 356 31.58 -5.95 9.05
C ASN A 356 31.05 -6.58 7.74
N GLN A 357 31.88 -7.37 7.03
CA GLN A 357 31.50 -7.89 5.72
C GLN A 357 30.37 -8.91 5.82
N LYS A 358 30.51 -9.91 6.70
CA LYS A 358 29.52 -10.97 6.83
C LYS A 358 28.19 -10.43 7.39
N PHE A 359 28.25 -9.47 8.31
CA PHE A 359 27.04 -8.81 8.80
C PHE A 359 26.34 -8.04 7.68
N TYR A 360 27.09 -7.27 6.88
CA TYR A 360 26.54 -6.59 5.70
C TYR A 360 25.89 -7.55 4.69
N ASP A 361 26.51 -8.70 4.43
CA ASP A 361 25.98 -9.69 3.49
C ASP A 361 24.62 -10.22 3.95
N TYR A 362 24.41 -10.46 5.27
CA TYR A 362 23.10 -10.80 5.81
C TYR A 362 22.09 -9.65 5.70
N VAL A 363 22.51 -8.42 6.01
CA VAL A 363 21.65 -7.24 5.86
C VAL A 363 21.14 -7.14 4.42
N ARG A 364 22.03 -7.35 3.45
CA ARG A 364 21.68 -7.36 2.02
C ARG A 364 20.75 -8.53 1.67
N ALA A 365 21.03 -9.71 2.20
CA ALA A 365 20.20 -10.90 1.95
C ALA A 365 18.76 -10.74 2.48
N PHE A 366 18.55 -9.99 3.55
CA PHE A 366 17.22 -9.61 4.03
C PHE A 366 16.51 -8.55 3.15
N GLY A 367 17.13 -8.08 2.07
CA GLY A 367 16.56 -7.13 1.10
C GLY A 367 16.84 -5.65 1.39
N PHE A 368 17.59 -5.32 2.44
CA PHE A 368 17.91 -3.92 2.76
C PHE A 368 18.96 -3.33 1.82
N GLY A 369 18.78 -2.06 1.49
CA GLY A 369 19.66 -1.32 0.59
C GLY A 369 19.39 -1.55 -0.90
N ASP A 370 18.39 -2.34 -1.27
CA ASP A 370 17.86 -2.51 -2.63
C ASP A 370 16.35 -2.25 -2.67
N ARG A 371 15.83 -1.99 -3.87
CA ARG A 371 14.39 -1.99 -4.10
C ARG A 371 13.87 -3.41 -4.01
N SER A 372 12.71 -3.58 -3.41
CA SER A 372 12.06 -4.89 -3.30
C SER A 372 11.48 -5.40 -4.62
N GLY A 373 11.23 -4.47 -5.56
CA GLY A 373 10.59 -4.74 -6.84
C GLY A 373 9.07 -4.79 -6.78
N ILE A 374 8.46 -4.35 -5.68
CA ILE A 374 7.01 -4.21 -5.58
C ILE A 374 6.48 -3.29 -6.69
N GLU A 375 5.33 -3.61 -7.28
CA GLU A 375 4.78 -2.93 -8.44
C GLU A 375 4.17 -1.55 -8.12
N LEU A 376 4.77 -0.82 -7.21
CA LEU A 376 4.33 0.52 -6.82
C LEU A 376 5.35 1.59 -7.27
N PRO A 377 4.88 2.75 -7.73
CA PRO A 377 5.79 3.85 -8.09
C PRO A 377 6.43 4.46 -6.84
N SER A 378 7.53 5.19 -7.07
CA SER A 378 8.27 5.90 -6.01
C SER A 378 8.91 5.01 -4.94
N GLU A 379 9.09 3.72 -5.20
CA GLU A 379 9.82 2.84 -4.29
C GLU A 379 11.27 3.31 -4.14
N THR A 380 11.72 3.41 -2.88
CA THR A 380 13.11 3.69 -2.53
C THR A 380 13.84 2.42 -2.07
N ARG A 381 15.14 2.38 -2.28
CA ARG A 381 15.99 1.29 -1.78
C ARG A 381 16.32 1.39 -0.27
N GLY A 382 15.90 2.48 0.40
CA GLY A 382 16.39 2.81 1.72
C GLY A 382 17.85 3.30 1.72
N LEU A 383 18.48 3.29 2.89
CA LEU A 383 19.86 3.76 3.08
C LEU A 383 20.70 2.64 3.70
N LEU A 384 21.73 2.21 2.99
CA LEU A 384 22.74 1.27 3.49
C LEU A 384 24.09 1.59 2.87
N ARG A 385 25.06 1.96 3.70
CA ARG A 385 26.43 2.24 3.26
C ARG A 385 27.21 0.94 3.03
N ASN A 386 28.09 0.95 2.02
CA ASN A 386 29.00 -0.17 1.80
C ASN A 386 29.99 -0.29 2.98
N PRO A 387 30.35 -1.51 3.43
CA PRO A 387 31.25 -1.72 4.58
C PRO A 387 32.61 -1.01 4.47
N LYS A 388 33.10 -0.78 3.26
CA LYS A 388 34.34 0.00 3.03
C LYS A 388 34.25 1.47 3.46
N LYS A 389 33.04 1.98 3.62
CA LYS A 389 32.74 3.35 4.09
C LYS A 389 32.28 3.39 5.54
N TRP A 390 32.28 2.25 6.25
CA TRP A 390 31.91 2.21 7.66
C TRP A 390 33.04 2.79 8.51
N GLY A 391 32.66 3.60 9.49
CA GLY A 391 33.55 4.00 10.57
C GLY A 391 33.80 2.85 11.54
N SER A 392 34.68 3.02 12.50
CA SER A 392 35.00 2.01 13.51
C SER A 392 33.80 1.63 14.39
N THR A 393 32.85 2.55 14.58
CA THR A 393 31.64 2.37 15.39
C THR A 393 30.41 1.96 14.58
N SER A 394 30.43 2.04 13.23
CA SER A 394 29.26 1.82 12.39
C SER A 394 28.63 0.43 12.57
N ILE A 395 29.43 -0.62 12.78
CA ILE A 395 28.91 -1.97 13.04
C ILE A 395 28.04 -2.01 14.30
N LEU A 396 28.40 -1.23 15.33
CA LEU A 396 27.64 -1.15 16.58
C LEU A 396 26.31 -0.44 16.34
N SER A 397 26.33 0.69 15.60
CA SER A 397 25.14 1.48 15.26
C SER A 397 24.18 0.69 14.39
N ILE A 398 24.69 0.07 13.32
CA ILE A 398 23.86 -0.71 12.39
C ILE A 398 23.24 -1.93 13.10
N ALA A 399 23.98 -2.55 14.03
CA ALA A 399 23.47 -3.69 14.79
C ALA A 399 22.19 -3.39 15.57
N ILE A 400 21.98 -2.15 15.98
CA ILE A 400 20.82 -1.68 16.72
C ILE A 400 19.80 -0.91 15.86
N GLY A 401 20.07 -0.84 14.54
CA GLY A 401 19.17 -0.19 13.57
C GLY A 401 19.33 1.32 13.45
N GLN A 402 20.51 1.85 13.76
CA GLN A 402 20.95 3.21 13.45
C GLN A 402 21.91 3.19 12.25
N GLU A 403 22.16 4.32 11.61
CA GLU A 403 22.97 4.43 10.40
C GLU A 403 22.45 3.56 9.21
N ILE A 404 21.21 3.12 9.26
CA ILE A 404 20.51 2.39 8.20
C ILE A 404 19.11 2.95 8.07
N GLY A 405 18.64 3.16 6.84
CA GLY A 405 17.28 3.61 6.57
C GLY A 405 16.49 2.53 5.85
N VAL A 406 15.28 2.25 6.32
CA VAL A 406 14.41 1.20 5.79
C VAL A 406 13.02 1.73 5.48
N THR A 407 12.27 1.01 4.63
CA THR A 407 10.85 1.28 4.39
C THR A 407 9.97 0.32 5.18
N PRO A 408 8.69 0.67 5.44
CA PRO A 408 7.74 -0.25 6.05
C PRO A 408 7.58 -1.59 5.31
N VAL A 409 7.64 -1.58 3.97
CA VAL A 409 7.61 -2.82 3.16
C VAL A 409 8.85 -3.67 3.37
N GLN A 410 10.04 -3.08 3.43
CA GLN A 410 11.26 -3.82 3.77
C GLN A 410 11.18 -4.41 5.19
N LEU A 411 10.60 -3.66 6.14
CA LEU A 411 10.45 -4.13 7.52
C LEU A 411 9.52 -5.35 7.62
N VAL A 412 8.35 -5.34 6.96
CA VAL A 412 7.43 -6.49 6.99
C VAL A 412 8.03 -7.70 6.26
N THR A 413 8.74 -7.49 5.16
CA THR A 413 9.39 -8.57 4.40
C THR A 413 10.50 -9.24 5.22
N MET A 414 11.23 -8.48 6.02
CA MET A 414 12.23 -9.01 6.95
C MET A 414 11.60 -9.95 7.98
N VAL A 415 10.50 -9.56 8.64
CA VAL A 415 9.83 -10.45 9.60
C VAL A 415 9.15 -11.62 8.92
N SER A 416 8.64 -11.46 7.69
CA SER A 416 8.11 -12.55 6.86
C SER A 416 9.18 -13.59 6.53
N THR A 417 10.40 -13.14 6.22
CA THR A 417 11.56 -14.03 6.00
C THR A 417 11.86 -14.88 7.23
N ILE A 418 11.77 -14.31 8.43
CA ILE A 418 11.94 -15.07 9.67
C ILE A 418 10.75 -16.02 9.90
N ALA A 419 9.54 -15.59 9.60
CA ALA A 419 8.31 -16.35 9.80
C ALA A 419 8.22 -17.61 8.93
N ASN A 420 8.65 -17.55 7.67
CA ASN A 420 8.42 -18.57 6.64
C ASN A 420 9.52 -19.66 6.51
N GLY A 421 10.41 -19.75 7.48
CA GLY A 421 11.51 -20.73 7.44
C GLY A 421 12.81 -20.15 6.84
N GLY A 422 12.95 -18.85 6.74
CA GLY A 422 14.20 -18.18 6.36
C GLY A 422 14.36 -17.87 4.87
N VAL A 423 13.27 -17.80 4.11
CA VAL A 423 13.27 -17.51 2.68
C VAL A 423 12.77 -16.07 2.44
N TYR A 424 13.58 -15.23 1.83
CA TYR A 424 13.13 -13.95 1.32
C TYR A 424 12.16 -14.17 0.15
N MET A 425 10.94 -13.67 0.30
CA MET A 425 9.92 -13.66 -0.74
C MET A 425 9.69 -12.22 -1.18
N PRO A 426 9.89 -11.88 -2.47
CA PRO A 426 9.64 -10.53 -2.95
C PRO A 426 8.21 -10.10 -2.68
N PRO A 427 8.00 -8.93 -2.04
CA PRO A 427 6.66 -8.40 -1.83
C PRO A 427 6.05 -7.99 -3.17
N HIS A 428 4.77 -8.30 -3.38
CA HIS A 428 4.04 -7.95 -4.60
C HIS A 428 2.57 -7.66 -4.33
N VAL A 429 1.99 -6.80 -5.16
CA VAL A 429 0.58 -6.41 -5.10
C VAL A 429 -0.22 -6.89 -6.31
N LEU A 430 0.43 -7.24 -7.42
CA LEU A 430 -0.21 -7.79 -8.60
C LEU A 430 -0.26 -9.34 -8.51
N LEU A 431 -1.43 -9.92 -8.71
CA LEU A 431 -1.61 -11.37 -8.82
C LEU A 431 -1.77 -11.83 -10.26
N GLN A 432 -2.54 -11.10 -11.04
CA GLN A 432 -2.90 -11.47 -12.41
C GLN A 432 -3.23 -10.22 -13.22
N SER A 433 -2.91 -10.27 -14.53
CA SER A 433 -3.49 -9.38 -15.53
C SER A 433 -4.28 -10.18 -16.56
N THR A 434 -5.18 -9.53 -17.30
CA THR A 434 -5.96 -10.22 -18.35
C THR A 434 -5.10 -10.64 -19.55
N ASP A 435 -3.92 -10.05 -19.74
CA ASP A 435 -3.01 -10.43 -20.82
C ASP A 435 -2.28 -11.74 -20.52
N GLU A 436 -1.95 -12.01 -19.27
CA GLU A 436 -1.36 -13.30 -18.85
C GLU A 436 -2.32 -14.49 -19.02
N MET A 437 -3.61 -14.22 -19.15
CA MET A 437 -4.68 -15.22 -19.25
C MET A 437 -5.02 -15.59 -20.70
N LYS A 438 -4.11 -15.43 -21.66
CA LYS A 438 -4.31 -15.82 -23.07
C LYS A 438 -4.74 -17.27 -23.18
N GLY A 439 -6.05 -17.52 -23.16
CA GLY A 439 -6.66 -18.85 -23.32
C GLY A 439 -7.83 -19.18 -22.40
N ASP A 440 -7.95 -18.57 -21.23
CA ASP A 440 -9.10 -18.76 -20.33
C ASP A 440 -9.56 -17.40 -19.80
N ALA A 441 -10.50 -16.78 -20.49
CA ALA A 441 -10.96 -15.40 -20.27
C ALA A 441 -11.69 -15.17 -18.92
N ARG A 442 -11.54 -16.04 -17.94
CA ARG A 442 -12.20 -15.92 -16.64
C ARG A 442 -11.18 -15.62 -15.55
N LEU A 443 -11.23 -14.40 -15.04
CA LEU A 443 -10.57 -14.05 -13.79
C LEU A 443 -10.99 -15.05 -12.71
N ARG A 444 -10.03 -15.57 -11.94
CA ARG A 444 -10.31 -16.50 -10.83
C ARG A 444 -9.95 -15.86 -9.51
N PRO A 445 -10.79 -15.97 -8.47
CA PRO A 445 -10.42 -15.51 -7.15
C PRO A 445 -9.14 -16.17 -6.68
N ALA A 446 -8.24 -15.41 -6.04
CA ALA A 446 -6.99 -15.92 -5.49
C ALA A 446 -7.18 -16.89 -4.30
N ALA A 447 -8.42 -17.05 -3.79
CA ALA A 447 -8.76 -18.02 -2.77
C ALA A 447 -8.38 -19.47 -3.10
N PHE A 448 -8.06 -19.79 -4.36
CA PHE A 448 -7.55 -21.08 -4.79
C PHE A 448 -6.03 -21.22 -4.60
N ARG A 449 -5.29 -20.18 -4.19
CA ARG A 449 -3.90 -20.33 -3.77
C ARG A 449 -3.89 -20.45 -2.25
N PRO A 450 -3.53 -21.60 -1.69
CA PRO A 450 -3.49 -21.74 -0.24
C PRO A 450 -2.48 -20.73 0.31
N LEU A 451 -2.95 -19.83 1.18
CA LEU A 451 -2.08 -19.06 2.05
C LEU A 451 -1.33 -20.06 2.95
N ASN A 452 -0.14 -19.70 3.40
CA ASN A 452 0.68 -20.48 4.35
C ASN A 452 1.46 -21.67 3.79
N GLN A 453 1.74 -21.72 2.49
CA GLN A 453 2.65 -22.70 1.92
C GLN A 453 3.64 -22.00 1.00
N LEU A 454 4.92 -22.27 1.23
CA LEU A 454 5.95 -21.87 0.26
C LEU A 454 5.66 -22.54 -1.09
N PRO A 455 5.76 -21.79 -2.20
CA PRO A 455 5.59 -22.38 -3.53
C PRO A 455 6.64 -23.47 -3.77
N ALA A 456 6.25 -24.54 -4.45
CA ALA A 456 7.15 -25.65 -4.77
C ALA A 456 8.39 -25.20 -5.57
N THR A 457 8.21 -24.16 -6.39
CA THR A 457 9.31 -23.47 -7.09
C THR A 457 9.32 -22.03 -6.60
N LEU A 458 10.46 -21.58 -6.11
CA LEU A 458 10.61 -20.20 -5.66
C LEU A 458 10.50 -19.25 -6.86
N PRO A 459 9.78 -18.14 -6.73
CA PRO A 459 9.70 -17.13 -7.78
C PRO A 459 11.04 -16.41 -7.95
N ASP A 460 11.19 -15.71 -9.06
CA ASP A 460 12.36 -14.88 -9.32
C ASP A 460 12.57 -13.86 -8.18
N GLY A 461 13.83 -13.69 -7.78
CA GLY A 461 14.20 -12.83 -6.65
C GLY A 461 14.06 -13.47 -5.28
N ALA A 462 13.34 -14.57 -5.13
CA ALA A 462 13.27 -15.30 -3.86
C ALA A 462 14.56 -16.10 -3.60
N HIS A 463 15.03 -16.07 -2.36
CA HIS A 463 16.25 -16.77 -1.98
C HIS A 463 16.28 -17.07 -0.47
N ARG A 464 17.06 -18.06 -0.08
CA ARG A 464 17.26 -18.39 1.33
C ARG A 464 18.23 -17.41 1.98
N VAL A 465 17.81 -16.81 3.07
CA VAL A 465 18.59 -15.84 3.86
C VAL A 465 19.23 -16.51 5.06
N ILE A 466 18.41 -17.27 5.81
CA ILE A 466 18.84 -18.03 7.01
C ILE A 466 18.32 -19.45 6.91
N SER A 467 18.93 -20.35 7.69
CA SER A 467 18.49 -21.74 7.74
C SER A 467 17.12 -21.87 8.43
N GLU A 468 16.39 -22.92 8.10
CA GLU A 468 15.09 -23.26 8.73
C GLU A 468 15.21 -23.38 10.25
N MET A 469 16.31 -23.95 10.72
CA MET A 469 16.61 -24.08 12.14
C MET A 469 16.82 -22.70 12.80
N THR A 470 17.55 -21.81 12.15
CA THR A 470 17.72 -20.42 12.65
C THR A 470 16.39 -19.68 12.67
N SER A 471 15.58 -19.82 11.61
CA SER A 471 14.23 -19.25 11.59
C SER A 471 13.36 -19.77 12.74
N ALA A 472 13.34 -21.09 12.97
CA ALA A 472 12.58 -21.69 14.07
C ALA A 472 13.03 -21.15 15.44
N LYS A 473 14.36 -21.05 15.68
CA LYS A 473 14.91 -20.44 16.90
C LYS A 473 14.48 -18.98 17.04
N MET A 474 14.58 -18.21 15.97
CA MET A 474 14.17 -16.79 15.97
C MET A 474 12.68 -16.63 16.25
N ARG A 475 11.82 -17.46 15.68
CA ARG A 475 10.37 -17.43 15.97
C ARG A 475 10.10 -17.61 17.48
N MET A 476 10.77 -18.57 18.11
CA MET A 476 10.66 -18.81 19.55
C MET A 476 11.17 -17.62 20.37
N MET A 477 12.35 -17.07 20.04
CA MET A 477 12.92 -15.91 20.72
C MET A 477 12.02 -14.67 20.56
N MET A 478 11.44 -14.46 19.38
CA MET A 478 10.50 -13.36 19.13
C MET A 478 9.17 -13.54 19.86
N GLN A 479 8.72 -14.77 20.10
CA GLN A 479 7.58 -15.05 20.98
C GLN A 479 7.89 -14.63 22.42
N GLY A 480 9.11 -14.91 22.92
CA GLY A 480 9.55 -14.47 24.25
C GLY A 480 9.46 -12.96 24.45
N ILE A 481 9.72 -12.17 23.39
CA ILE A 481 9.56 -10.70 23.44
C ILE A 481 8.12 -10.30 23.75
N VAL A 482 7.13 -11.02 23.19
CA VAL A 482 5.70 -10.73 23.43
C VAL A 482 5.23 -11.27 24.79
N VAL A 483 5.74 -12.43 25.22
CA VAL A 483 5.28 -13.06 26.47
C VAL A 483 5.91 -12.39 27.71
N GLU A 484 7.21 -12.15 27.69
CA GLU A 484 8.00 -11.71 28.86
C GLU A 484 8.73 -10.37 28.62
N GLY A 485 8.93 -9.98 27.35
CA GLY A 485 9.75 -8.83 26.97
C GLY A 485 8.97 -7.54 26.74
N THR A 486 9.53 -6.70 25.88
CA THR A 486 9.05 -5.33 25.56
C THR A 486 7.80 -5.29 24.69
N GLY A 487 7.30 -6.42 24.20
CA GLY A 487 6.20 -6.51 23.25
C GLY A 487 4.88 -7.01 23.81
N LYS A 488 4.63 -6.98 25.11
CA LYS A 488 3.45 -7.56 25.79
C LYS A 488 2.11 -7.11 25.18
N GLU A 489 2.02 -5.85 24.75
CA GLU A 489 0.81 -5.28 24.12
C GLU A 489 0.49 -5.88 22.73
N ALA A 490 1.39 -6.66 22.15
CA ALA A 490 1.15 -7.40 20.91
C ALA A 490 0.54 -8.79 21.13
N ALA A 491 0.19 -9.15 22.38
CA ALA A 491 -0.41 -10.43 22.71
C ALA A 491 -1.83 -10.53 22.14
N LEU A 492 -2.15 -11.70 21.57
CA LEU A 492 -3.44 -12.00 20.96
C LEU A 492 -4.28 -12.92 21.86
N ASN A 493 -5.58 -12.92 21.63
CA ASN A 493 -6.48 -13.84 22.30
C ASN A 493 -6.75 -15.07 21.42
N GLY A 494 -6.37 -16.24 21.89
CA GLY A 494 -6.52 -17.48 21.13
C GLY A 494 -5.42 -17.75 20.10
N TYR A 495 -4.47 -16.83 19.93
CA TYR A 495 -3.34 -17.00 19.01
C TYR A 495 -2.01 -16.66 19.70
N SER A 496 -0.97 -17.40 19.36
CA SER A 496 0.39 -16.99 19.66
C SER A 496 0.85 -15.89 18.72
N SER A 497 1.62 -14.94 19.22
CA SER A 497 2.22 -13.89 18.43
C SER A 497 3.70 -13.73 18.75
N ALA A 498 4.46 -13.27 17.76
CA ALA A 498 5.88 -13.00 17.86
C ALA A 498 6.20 -11.68 17.15
N GLY A 499 7.11 -10.91 17.72
CA GLY A 499 7.46 -9.62 17.10
C GLY A 499 8.48 -8.85 17.91
N LYS A 500 8.77 -7.63 17.45
CA LYS A 500 9.73 -6.72 18.08
C LYS A 500 9.26 -5.29 17.98
N THR A 501 9.36 -4.58 19.09
CA THR A 501 9.17 -3.13 19.17
C THR A 501 10.38 -2.39 18.61
N GLY A 502 10.14 -1.22 18.00
CA GLY A 502 11.17 -0.28 17.61
C GLY A 502 10.79 1.13 18.02
N THR A 503 11.77 1.90 18.40
CA THR A 503 11.66 3.32 18.63
C THR A 503 12.92 3.96 18.07
N ALA A 504 12.75 4.87 17.15
CA ALA A 504 13.86 5.58 16.52
C ALA A 504 13.61 7.08 16.56
N GLN A 505 14.66 7.86 16.71
CA GLN A 505 14.57 9.31 16.61
C GLN A 505 14.68 9.76 15.15
N LYS A 506 13.99 10.85 14.85
CA LYS A 506 14.13 11.52 13.55
C LYS A 506 15.23 12.57 13.61
N ILE A 507 15.96 12.70 12.50
CA ILE A 507 16.86 13.82 12.33
C ILE A 507 16.02 15.09 12.12
N ASP A 508 16.25 16.11 12.93
CA ASP A 508 15.63 17.41 12.75
C ASP A 508 16.34 18.14 11.61
N VAL A 509 15.58 18.45 10.55
CA VAL A 509 16.12 19.08 9.33
C VAL A 509 16.73 20.46 9.59
N ALA A 510 16.24 21.16 10.64
CA ALA A 510 16.74 22.51 10.95
C ALA A 510 18.07 22.48 11.69
N THR A 511 18.29 21.49 12.55
CA THR A 511 19.50 21.40 13.38
C THR A 511 20.50 20.38 12.87
N HIS A 512 20.11 19.51 11.95
CA HIS A 512 20.87 18.34 11.48
C HIS A 512 21.30 17.40 12.63
N THR A 513 20.51 17.36 13.71
CA THR A 513 20.72 16.51 14.88
C THR A 513 19.50 15.65 15.13
N TYR A 514 19.67 14.57 15.89
CA TYR A 514 18.53 13.75 16.30
C TYR A 514 17.59 14.56 17.21
N SER A 515 16.30 14.50 16.91
CA SER A 515 15.26 15.18 17.66
C SER A 515 14.91 14.41 18.92
N HIS A 516 14.91 15.07 20.07
CA HIS A 516 14.46 14.50 21.34
C HIS A 516 12.94 14.31 21.45
N THR A 517 12.18 14.89 20.53
CA THR A 517 10.70 14.90 20.59
C THR A 517 10.03 14.21 19.41
N LYS A 518 10.71 14.07 18.28
CA LYS A 518 10.17 13.44 17.07
C LYS A 518 10.70 12.01 16.97
N LEU A 519 9.84 11.06 17.29
CA LEU A 519 10.13 9.63 17.29
C LEU A 519 9.35 8.93 16.18
N VAL A 520 9.89 7.84 15.67
CA VAL A 520 9.16 6.84 14.88
C VAL A 520 8.93 5.63 15.77
N ALA A 521 7.68 5.36 16.12
CA ALA A 521 7.28 4.20 16.88
C ALA A 521 6.90 3.07 15.93
N SER A 522 7.49 1.88 16.07
CA SER A 522 7.22 0.75 15.20
C SER A 522 7.03 -0.55 15.97
N PHE A 523 6.28 -1.47 15.38
CA PHE A 523 6.21 -2.87 15.75
C PHE A 523 6.14 -3.72 14.50
N ALA A 524 6.93 -4.79 14.45
CA ALA A 524 6.90 -5.74 13.35
C ALA A 524 6.89 -7.17 13.91
N GLY A 525 5.94 -7.98 13.40
CA GLY A 525 5.73 -9.31 13.92
C GLY A 525 4.87 -10.17 13.00
N PHE A 526 4.58 -11.37 13.46
CA PHE A 526 3.75 -12.36 12.76
C PHE A 526 2.94 -13.20 13.76
N ALA A 527 1.91 -13.84 13.24
CA ALA A 527 1.04 -14.75 14.01
C ALA A 527 0.37 -15.77 13.07
N PRO A 528 0.03 -16.98 13.57
CA PRO A 528 0.53 -17.64 14.79
C PRO A 528 2.03 -17.96 14.74
N VAL A 529 2.67 -18.27 15.88
CA VAL A 529 4.13 -18.52 15.92
C VAL A 529 4.50 -19.87 15.31
N SER A 530 3.67 -20.88 15.58
CA SER A 530 3.93 -22.26 15.12
C SER A 530 3.74 -22.42 13.60
N SER A 531 2.73 -21.74 13.04
CA SER A 531 2.40 -21.75 11.60
C SER A 531 1.99 -20.34 11.17
N PRO A 532 2.97 -19.46 10.91
CA PRO A 532 2.70 -18.06 10.62
C PRO A 532 1.77 -17.89 9.41
N ALA A 533 0.62 -17.27 9.62
CA ALA A 533 -0.36 -17.00 8.59
C ALA A 533 -0.22 -15.59 8.00
N ILE A 534 0.17 -14.65 8.83
CA ILE A 534 0.37 -13.25 8.45
C ILE A 534 1.58 -12.65 9.15
N SER A 535 2.24 -11.74 8.46
CA SER A 535 3.21 -10.80 9.01
C SER A 535 2.65 -9.39 8.94
N VAL A 536 2.85 -8.59 9.97
CA VAL A 536 2.34 -7.22 10.04
C VAL A 536 3.44 -6.29 10.54
N ALA A 537 3.63 -5.17 9.85
CA ALA A 537 4.44 -4.06 10.30
C ALA A 537 3.56 -2.83 10.51
N VAL A 538 3.71 -2.19 11.66
CA VAL A 538 3.04 -0.96 12.06
C VAL A 538 4.09 0.10 12.32
N VAL A 539 4.01 1.23 11.63
CA VAL A 539 4.94 2.35 11.77
C VAL A 539 4.12 3.61 12.01
N ILE A 540 4.32 4.27 13.12
CA ILE A 540 3.63 5.51 13.52
C ILE A 540 4.66 6.62 13.67
N ASP A 541 4.54 7.64 12.85
CA ASP A 541 5.50 8.73 12.78
C ASP A 541 5.12 9.90 13.69
N THR A 542 6.06 10.32 14.52
CA THR A 542 5.97 11.49 15.39
C THR A 542 4.68 11.52 16.23
N PRO A 543 4.42 10.51 17.09
CA PRO A 543 3.32 10.59 18.04
C PRO A 543 3.59 11.73 19.04
N THR A 544 2.62 12.62 19.21
CA THR A 544 2.79 13.81 20.05
C THR A 544 2.07 13.74 21.38
N VAL A 545 1.01 12.93 21.47
CA VAL A 545 0.14 12.78 22.65
C VAL A 545 0.19 11.33 23.14
N GLY A 546 0.06 11.14 24.43
CA GLY A 546 0.03 9.84 25.11
C GLY A 546 1.02 9.78 26.29
N ALA A 547 0.81 8.82 27.19
CA ALA A 547 1.69 8.58 28.34
C ALA A 547 3.07 8.07 27.92
N SER A 548 3.11 7.30 26.83
CA SER A 548 4.35 6.80 26.22
C SER A 548 4.28 6.97 24.71
N LYS A 549 5.40 7.27 24.07
CA LYS A 549 5.54 7.47 22.61
C LYS A 549 6.35 6.33 21.96
N TYR A 550 6.60 5.27 22.68
CA TYR A 550 7.43 4.14 22.25
C TYR A 550 6.62 3.10 21.48
N GLY A 551 7.31 2.30 20.68
CA GLY A 551 6.70 1.28 19.83
C GLY A 551 5.84 0.27 20.58
N GLY A 552 6.21 -0.09 21.82
CA GLY A 552 5.43 -0.99 22.67
C GLY A 552 4.05 -0.44 23.02
N ALA A 553 3.96 0.85 23.35
CA ALA A 553 2.69 1.48 23.73
C ALA A 553 1.89 2.01 22.54
N VAL A 554 2.55 2.39 21.43
CA VAL A 554 1.91 3.06 20.28
C VAL A 554 1.58 2.05 19.17
N SER A 555 2.53 1.19 18.79
CA SER A 555 2.40 0.34 17.58
C SER A 555 2.03 -1.11 17.89
N ALA A 556 2.46 -1.67 19.04
CA ALA A 556 2.14 -3.05 19.41
C ALA A 556 0.64 -3.30 19.63
N PRO A 557 -0.16 -2.41 20.25
CA PRO A 557 -1.60 -2.59 20.37
C PRO A 557 -2.33 -2.59 19.01
N VAL A 558 -1.81 -1.79 18.05
CA VAL A 558 -2.35 -1.74 16.69
C VAL A 558 -2.10 -3.05 15.96
N PHE A 559 -0.86 -3.59 16.08
CA PHE A 559 -0.54 -4.92 15.58
C PHE A 559 -1.51 -5.95 16.15
N ALA A 560 -1.73 -5.97 17.47
CA ALA A 560 -2.64 -6.92 18.13
C ALA A 560 -4.06 -6.79 17.57
N SER A 561 -4.57 -5.57 17.43
CA SER A 561 -5.92 -5.31 16.90
C SER A 561 -6.08 -5.80 15.46
N VAL A 562 -5.11 -5.50 14.59
CA VAL A 562 -5.16 -5.90 13.17
C VAL A 562 -4.96 -7.41 13.03
N ALA A 563 -3.94 -7.98 13.67
CA ALA A 563 -3.63 -9.40 13.58
C ALA A 563 -4.79 -10.27 14.09
N GLN A 564 -5.42 -9.90 15.22
CA GLN A 564 -6.57 -10.61 15.76
C GLN A 564 -7.72 -10.67 14.74
N GLN A 565 -8.13 -9.52 14.20
CA GLN A 565 -9.23 -9.41 13.25
C GLN A 565 -8.94 -10.18 11.95
N VAL A 566 -7.70 -10.05 11.44
CA VAL A 566 -7.30 -10.69 10.19
C VAL A 566 -7.24 -12.20 10.32
N LEU A 567 -6.69 -12.73 11.42
CA LEU A 567 -6.63 -14.18 11.65
C LEU A 567 -8.03 -14.80 11.79
N GLU A 568 -8.92 -14.12 12.49
CA GLU A 568 -10.33 -14.54 12.60
C GLU A 568 -11.05 -14.49 11.25
N TYR A 569 -10.82 -13.41 10.47
CA TYR A 569 -11.38 -13.27 9.12
C TYR A 569 -10.90 -14.37 8.17
N LEU A 570 -9.61 -14.72 8.24
CA LEU A 570 -9.01 -15.80 7.43
C LEU A 570 -9.40 -17.19 7.92
N GLY A 571 -10.08 -17.30 9.08
CA GLY A 571 -10.47 -18.57 9.66
C GLY A 571 -9.28 -19.41 10.14
N VAL A 572 -8.18 -18.76 10.53
CA VAL A 572 -6.99 -19.46 11.05
C VAL A 572 -7.36 -20.14 12.37
N PRO A 573 -7.05 -21.44 12.56
CA PRO A 573 -7.33 -22.12 13.80
C PRO A 573 -6.57 -21.51 14.99
N HIS A 574 -7.22 -21.40 16.15
CA HIS A 574 -6.58 -20.96 17.38
C HIS A 574 -5.51 -21.96 17.81
N ASP A 575 -4.31 -21.45 18.13
CA ASP A 575 -3.19 -22.23 18.67
C ASP A 575 -2.96 -21.98 20.16
N GLN A 576 -3.73 -21.08 20.76
CA GLN A 576 -3.76 -20.78 22.21
C GLN A 576 -5.17 -20.86 22.78
N PRO A 577 -5.34 -21.13 24.08
CA PRO A 577 -6.63 -21.06 24.72
C PRO A 577 -7.22 -19.65 24.66
N LEU A 578 -8.53 -19.55 24.43
CA LEU A 578 -9.24 -18.28 24.53
C LEU A 578 -9.31 -17.83 26.00
N LYS A 579 -8.84 -16.63 26.27
CA LYS A 579 -8.98 -15.98 27.56
C LYS A 579 -10.38 -15.37 27.70
N THR A 580 -11.00 -15.51 28.84
CA THR A 580 -12.26 -14.85 29.14
C THR A 580 -12.06 -13.34 29.29
N LYS A 581 -13.14 -12.56 29.10
CA LYS A 581 -13.07 -11.11 29.26
C LYS A 581 -12.54 -10.68 30.65
N LYS A 582 -12.82 -11.47 31.67
CA LYS A 582 -12.33 -11.22 33.03
C LYS A 582 -10.82 -11.45 33.15
N GLU A 583 -10.31 -12.51 32.53
CA GLU A 583 -8.85 -12.81 32.51
C GLU A 583 -8.09 -11.77 31.67
N MET A 584 -8.67 -11.26 30.59
CA MET A 584 -8.06 -10.17 29.80
C MET A 584 -7.98 -8.85 30.59
N LEU A 585 -9.00 -8.51 31.37
CA LEU A 585 -9.00 -7.31 32.20
C LEU A 585 -7.97 -7.40 33.35
N VAL A 586 -7.79 -8.58 33.93
CA VAL A 586 -6.75 -8.82 34.96
C VAL A 586 -5.36 -8.68 34.33
N ALA A 587 -5.14 -9.30 33.17
CA ALA A 587 -3.86 -9.20 32.46
C ALA A 587 -3.52 -7.75 32.01
N GLN A 588 -4.53 -6.93 31.64
CA GLN A 588 -4.32 -5.51 31.34
C GLN A 588 -3.90 -4.69 32.58
N ASN A 589 -4.47 -5.00 33.74
CA ASN A 589 -4.09 -4.31 34.98
C ASN A 589 -2.67 -4.67 35.43
N ASP A 590 -2.23 -5.91 35.22
CA ASP A 590 -0.87 -6.36 35.51
C ASP A 590 0.19 -5.70 34.58
N VAL A 591 -0.19 -5.37 33.34
CA VAL A 591 0.71 -4.68 32.39
C VAL A 591 0.92 -3.20 32.74
N VAL A 592 -0.05 -2.56 33.39
CA VAL A 592 0.05 -1.13 33.76
C VAL A 592 1.06 -0.90 34.90
N ASP A 593 1.25 -1.87 35.79
CA ASP A 593 2.21 -1.75 36.88
C ASP A 593 3.68 -2.05 36.46
N ASP A 594 3.87 -2.75 35.33
CA ASP A 594 5.19 -3.12 34.80
C ASP A 594 5.65 -2.23 33.62
N ALA A 595 4.88 -1.18 33.23
CA ALA A 595 5.30 -0.25 32.21
C ALA A 595 6.50 0.57 32.74
N PRO A 596 7.72 0.39 32.15
CA PRO A 596 8.87 1.14 32.60
C PRO A 596 8.63 2.63 32.41
N ALA A 597 8.90 3.40 33.44
CA ALA A 597 9.02 4.85 33.29
C ALA A 597 10.32 5.10 32.51
N ASP A 598 10.22 5.05 31.17
CA ASP A 598 11.33 5.40 30.29
C ASP A 598 11.81 6.81 30.63
N SER A 599 13.00 6.91 31.22
CA SER A 599 13.55 8.20 31.53
C SER A 599 14.04 8.84 30.23
N THR A 600 13.49 10.00 29.91
CA THR A 600 13.92 10.84 28.78
C THR A 600 15.42 11.21 28.87
N ALA A 601 16.03 11.08 30.03
CA ALA A 601 17.44 11.38 30.27
C ALA A 601 18.38 10.37 29.60
N ASP A 602 18.02 9.10 29.59
CA ASP A 602 18.90 8.04 29.08
C ASP A 602 18.87 7.93 27.56
N LEU A 603 17.70 8.14 26.97
CA LEU A 603 17.59 8.33 25.52
C LEU A 603 18.39 9.54 25.05
N ASN A 604 18.37 10.65 25.78
CA ASN A 604 19.15 11.83 25.46
C ASN A 604 20.67 11.55 25.46
N ALA A 605 21.17 10.76 26.41
CA ALA A 605 22.59 10.39 26.44
C ALA A 605 23.00 9.51 25.24
N MET A 606 22.16 8.56 24.84
CA MET A 606 22.38 7.71 23.67
C MET A 606 22.39 8.52 22.36
N PHE A 607 21.61 9.58 22.30
CA PHE A 607 21.43 10.41 21.11
C PHE A 607 22.50 11.52 21.00
N ASP A 608 22.99 12.02 22.10
CA ASP A 608 24.15 12.95 22.12
C ASP A 608 25.40 12.30 21.52
N ASP A 609 25.58 10.99 21.73
CA ASP A 609 26.66 10.21 21.12
C ASP A 609 26.52 10.09 19.58
N VAL A 610 25.29 9.92 19.07
CA VAL A 610 25.06 9.86 17.61
C VAL A 610 25.12 11.26 16.96
N ASN A 611 24.76 12.30 17.69
CA ASN A 611 24.93 13.70 17.24
C ASN A 611 26.40 14.13 17.16
N SER A 612 27.33 13.37 17.76
CA SER A 612 28.77 13.59 17.65
C SER A 612 29.38 13.10 16.31
N LEU A 613 28.59 12.46 15.44
CA LEU A 613 29.03 12.09 14.09
C LEU A 613 29.46 13.33 13.30
N PRO A 614 30.45 13.23 12.38
CA PRO A 614 30.90 14.33 11.54
C PRO A 614 29.74 14.99 10.78
N ALA A 615 29.81 16.31 10.61
CA ALA A 615 28.74 17.10 9.95
C ALA A 615 28.50 16.74 8.47
N ASP A 616 29.46 16.07 7.84
CA ASP A 616 29.45 15.57 6.47
C ASP A 616 28.94 14.10 6.36
N ASP A 617 28.50 13.50 7.45
CA ASP A 617 27.92 12.16 7.42
C ASP A 617 26.60 12.17 6.62
N PRO A 618 26.46 11.26 5.62
CA PRO A 618 25.28 11.20 4.77
C PRO A 618 23.94 11.05 5.52
N LEU A 619 23.95 10.47 6.72
CA LEU A 619 22.75 10.34 7.56
C LEU A 619 22.31 11.67 8.17
N ARG A 620 23.25 12.60 8.42
CA ARG A 620 22.91 13.98 8.80
C ARG A 620 22.37 14.80 7.61
N MET A 621 22.66 14.39 6.36
CA MET A 621 22.25 15.07 5.13
C MET A 621 21.00 14.46 4.49
N SER A 622 20.50 13.30 4.95
CA SER A 622 19.43 12.54 4.28
C SER A 622 18.05 13.21 4.31
N GLY A 623 17.81 14.17 5.19
CA GLY A 623 16.57 14.97 5.19
C GLY A 623 16.37 15.80 3.91
N ASN A 624 17.44 16.13 3.18
CA ASN A 624 17.38 16.89 1.92
C ASN A 624 17.48 15.99 0.66
N ALA A 625 18.01 14.78 0.78
CA ALA A 625 18.22 13.90 -0.38
C ALA A 625 16.93 13.24 -0.87
N ALA A 626 15.96 12.99 0.02
CA ALA A 626 14.65 12.47 -0.36
C ALA A 626 13.81 13.51 -1.14
N ALA A 627 13.99 14.81 -0.83
CA ALA A 627 13.35 15.90 -1.56
C ALA A 627 14.04 16.22 -2.91
N ALA A 628 15.33 15.91 -3.06
CA ALA A 628 16.09 16.21 -4.28
C ALA A 628 15.96 15.14 -5.38
N VAL A 629 15.57 13.91 -5.05
CA VAL A 629 15.38 12.83 -6.04
C VAL A 629 14.03 12.94 -6.77
N VAL A 630 13.08 13.70 -6.24
CA VAL A 630 11.78 13.96 -6.89
C VAL A 630 11.85 15.13 -7.88
N SER A 631 12.93 15.94 -7.87
CA SER A 631 13.07 17.13 -8.74
C SER A 631 14.04 16.99 -9.93
N GLY A 632 14.53 15.80 -10.22
CA GLY A 632 15.44 15.50 -11.33
C GLY A 632 14.75 15.10 -12.63
N GLY A 633 13.78 15.87 -13.09
CA GLY A 633 13.22 15.79 -14.43
C GLY A 633 13.54 17.09 -15.17
N ASP A 634 14.40 16.98 -16.18
CA ASP A 634 14.80 18.04 -17.10
C ASP A 634 13.67 18.94 -17.55
N THR A 635 13.74 20.24 -17.25
CA THR A 635 13.14 21.28 -18.07
C THR A 635 14.04 22.51 -18.06
N SER A 636 14.78 22.64 -19.13
CA SER A 636 15.41 23.90 -19.53
C SER A 636 14.36 24.90 -19.99
N ALA A 637 14.60 26.13 -19.56
CA ALA A 637 14.33 27.43 -20.19
C ALA A 637 13.25 28.33 -19.58
N VAL A 638 13.77 29.41 -19.00
CA VAL A 638 13.43 30.85 -19.20
C VAL A 638 12.22 31.42 -18.46
N GLY A 639 12.49 32.42 -17.62
CA GLY A 639 11.55 33.49 -17.34
C GLY A 639 11.61 34.07 -15.93
N THR A 640 12.38 35.09 -15.83
CA THR A 640 12.51 36.11 -14.76
C THR A 640 11.28 36.37 -13.87
N ALA A 641 11.58 36.50 -12.58
CA ALA A 641 10.70 37.03 -11.55
C ALA A 641 10.36 38.51 -11.74
N PRO A 642 9.31 39.01 -11.08
CA PRO A 642 9.60 40.15 -10.19
C PRO A 642 9.05 39.98 -8.76
N LYS A 643 9.86 40.52 -7.84
CA LYS A 643 9.53 40.83 -6.45
C LYS A 643 8.33 41.79 -6.36
N VAL A 644 7.40 41.54 -5.45
CA VAL A 644 6.60 42.62 -4.86
C VAL A 644 6.61 42.47 -3.34
N ALA A 645 6.79 43.62 -2.72
CA ALA A 645 7.07 43.83 -1.33
C ALA A 645 5.82 43.78 -0.43
N ASP A 646 6.15 43.41 0.78
CA ASP A 646 5.60 43.73 2.10
C ASP A 646 4.68 44.96 2.25
N LYS A 647 3.59 44.77 3.01
CA LYS A 647 2.84 45.63 3.94
C LYS A 647 1.40 45.18 3.95
N THR A 648 0.78 44.82 5.07
CA THR A 648 0.44 45.65 6.21
C THR A 648 -0.21 44.80 7.31
N LYS A 649 0.06 45.21 8.53
CA LYS A 649 -0.59 44.81 9.77
C LYS A 649 -2.08 45.21 9.78
N GLY A 650 -2.93 44.39 10.37
CA GLY A 650 -4.28 44.71 10.76
C GLY A 650 -4.79 43.80 11.87
N VAL A 651 -4.75 44.31 13.06
CA VAL A 651 -5.37 43.86 14.30
C VAL A 651 -6.89 43.76 14.14
N LEU A 652 -7.51 42.68 14.65
CA LEU A 652 -8.83 42.76 15.29
C LEU A 652 -9.11 41.51 16.14
N ASP A 653 -9.49 41.81 17.36
CA ASP A 653 -9.81 40.97 18.50
C ASP A 653 -11.14 40.19 18.38
N PRO A 654 -11.43 39.28 19.34
CA PRO A 654 -12.38 38.17 19.21
C PRO A 654 -13.80 38.54 19.69
N LEU A 655 -14.81 37.82 19.23
CA LEU A 655 -16.15 37.81 19.76
C LEU A 655 -16.76 36.40 19.85
N PRO A 656 -17.85 36.20 20.64
CA PRO A 656 -17.84 35.34 21.81
C PRO A 656 -18.66 34.04 21.65
N ALA A 657 -18.47 33.18 22.64
CA ALA A 657 -19.27 31.99 22.89
C ALA A 657 -20.72 32.34 23.22
N LYS A 658 -21.63 31.53 22.69
CA LYS A 658 -22.88 31.01 23.27
C LYS A 658 -23.88 30.70 22.14
N VAL A 659 -24.25 29.46 21.96
CA VAL A 659 -25.62 28.97 22.12
C VAL A 659 -25.53 27.44 22.22
N VAL A 660 -25.82 26.98 23.41
CA VAL A 660 -26.14 25.59 23.76
C VAL A 660 -27.67 25.51 23.76
N ASP A 661 -28.18 24.32 23.51
CA ASP A 661 -29.55 23.85 23.73
C ASP A 661 -30.61 24.18 22.67
N ALA A 662 -31.03 23.14 22.01
CA ALA A 662 -32.40 22.59 21.98
C ALA A 662 -32.57 21.62 20.81
N PHE A 663 -32.75 20.38 21.12
CA PHE A 663 -33.91 19.58 20.71
C PHE A 663 -33.77 18.15 21.23
N GLN A 664 -34.36 17.98 22.40
CA GLN A 664 -34.85 16.67 22.85
C GLN A 664 -36.36 16.57 22.54
N ALA A 665 -36.73 15.35 22.14
CA ALA A 665 -38.03 14.74 22.34
C ALA A 665 -39.24 15.16 21.49
N SER A 666 -39.73 14.19 20.72
CA SER A 666 -41.11 13.66 20.66
C SER A 666 -41.09 12.48 19.69
N GLY A 667 -41.39 11.35 20.03
CA GLY A 667 -42.30 10.45 20.58
C GLY A 667 -43.73 10.46 19.96
N GLY A 668 -44.17 9.29 19.34
CA GLY A 668 -45.58 9.14 19.09
C GLY A 668 -45.97 8.39 17.80
N THR A 669 -46.06 7.08 17.87
CA THR A 669 -47.21 6.19 17.59
C THR A 669 -47.98 6.26 16.25
N SER A 670 -47.96 5.13 15.55
CA SER A 670 -49.09 4.29 15.06
C SER A 670 -50.24 4.92 14.25
N SER A 671 -50.47 4.43 13.06
CA SER A 671 -51.74 3.73 12.71
C SER A 671 -51.80 3.34 11.24
N ALA A 672 -52.32 2.18 11.05
CA ALA A 672 -52.73 1.46 9.87
C ALA A 672 -53.82 2.17 9.04
N MET A 673 -53.90 1.85 7.77
CA MET A 673 -55.07 1.29 7.04
C MET A 673 -54.92 1.43 5.53
N THR A 674 -54.89 0.27 4.86
CA THR A 674 -55.81 -0.28 3.88
C THR A 674 -55.95 0.48 2.55
N ASP A 675 -55.73 -0.12 1.49
CA ASP A 675 -56.39 -1.05 0.62
C ASP A 675 -56.45 -0.62 -0.85
N ALA A 676 -56.39 -1.60 -1.72
CA ALA A 676 -56.95 -1.76 -3.06
C ALA A 676 -56.08 -1.39 -4.29
N GLY A 677 -55.71 -2.42 -5.05
CA GLY A 677 -56.16 -2.54 -6.42
C GLY A 677 -55.12 -2.99 -7.46
N ASP A 678 -55.12 -4.28 -7.71
CA ASP A 678 -55.03 -5.01 -9.00
C ASP A 678 -54.02 -4.63 -10.09
N GLY A 679 -53.30 -5.66 -10.55
CA GLY A 679 -52.63 -5.68 -11.84
C GLY A 679 -51.62 -6.82 -11.99
N ALA A 680 -52.11 -8.03 -12.25
CA ALA A 680 -51.31 -9.25 -12.42
C ALA A 680 -50.44 -9.28 -13.68
N ALA A 681 -49.22 -9.78 -13.57
CA ALA A 681 -48.57 -10.56 -14.62
C ALA A 681 -47.62 -11.61 -14.00
N HIS A 682 -47.98 -12.84 -14.20
CA HIS A 682 -47.28 -14.06 -13.83
C HIS A 682 -45.92 -14.18 -14.54
N LEU A 683 -44.86 -14.46 -13.78
CA LEU A 683 -43.77 -15.31 -14.24
C LEU A 683 -43.30 -16.19 -13.09
N SER A 684 -43.31 -17.48 -13.38
CA SER A 684 -43.13 -18.61 -12.48
C SER A 684 -41.75 -18.70 -11.85
N ALA A 685 -41.69 -18.92 -10.55
CA ALA A 685 -40.49 -19.31 -9.81
C ALA A 685 -40.32 -20.85 -9.82
N PRO A 686 -39.08 -21.36 -9.83
CA PRO A 686 -38.82 -22.76 -9.58
C PRO A 686 -38.85 -23.06 -8.07
N LYS A 687 -39.56 -24.14 -7.73
CA LYS A 687 -39.72 -24.69 -6.38
C LYS A 687 -38.44 -25.37 -5.88
N ASN A 688 -38.35 -25.36 -4.55
CA ASN A 688 -37.52 -26.17 -3.67
C ASN A 688 -36.14 -25.63 -3.28
N VAL A 689 -36.17 -24.79 -2.26
CA VAL A 689 -35.12 -24.73 -1.24
C VAL A 689 -35.83 -24.92 0.11
N PRO A 690 -35.40 -25.85 0.97
CA PRO A 690 -36.02 -26.05 2.29
C PRO A 690 -35.68 -24.87 3.21
N PRO A 691 -36.58 -24.53 4.18
CA PRO A 691 -36.37 -23.41 5.09
C PRO A 691 -35.19 -23.69 6.01
N MET A 692 -34.24 -22.74 6.03
CA MET A 692 -33.14 -22.74 6.97
C MET A 692 -33.68 -22.50 8.38
N GLN A 693 -33.67 -23.54 9.20
CA GLN A 693 -33.97 -23.45 10.62
C GLN A 693 -32.91 -22.56 11.30
N VAL A 694 -33.36 -21.45 11.85
CA VAL A 694 -32.61 -20.67 12.82
C VAL A 694 -32.40 -21.55 14.05
N ARG A 695 -31.21 -22.11 14.21
CA ARG A 695 -30.83 -22.80 15.44
C ARG A 695 -30.67 -21.77 16.56
N GLU A 696 -31.42 -21.99 17.62
CA GLU A 696 -31.27 -21.36 18.91
C GLU A 696 -29.82 -21.47 19.41
N LYS A 697 -29.43 -20.49 20.26
CA LYS A 697 -28.15 -20.36 20.94
C LYS A 697 -27.59 -21.71 21.43
N GLY A 698 -26.80 -22.36 20.60
CA GLY A 698 -25.95 -23.46 21.01
C GLY A 698 -24.57 -22.87 21.35
N ALA A 699 -24.07 -23.20 22.54
CA ALA A 699 -22.67 -22.94 22.91
C ALA A 699 -21.77 -23.53 21.81
N VAL A 700 -21.00 -22.68 21.17
CA VAL A 700 -19.92 -23.12 20.28
C VAL A 700 -18.91 -23.81 21.18
N VAL A 701 -18.86 -25.13 21.16
CA VAL A 701 -17.77 -25.90 21.75
C VAL A 701 -16.54 -25.57 20.88
N VAL A 702 -15.77 -24.60 21.32
CA VAL A 702 -14.44 -24.33 20.78
C VAL A 702 -13.58 -25.51 21.19
N ASN A 703 -13.27 -26.37 20.24
CA ASN A 703 -12.30 -27.43 20.43
C ASN A 703 -10.93 -26.73 20.60
N ALA A 704 -10.53 -26.51 21.86
CA ALA A 704 -9.18 -26.09 22.20
C ALA A 704 -8.27 -27.24 21.74
N GLY A 705 -7.62 -27.06 20.58
CA GLY A 705 -6.86 -28.10 19.91
C GLY A 705 -5.97 -28.86 20.89
N LEU A 706 -6.01 -30.19 20.78
CA LEU A 706 -5.27 -31.10 21.64
C LEU A 706 -3.79 -30.68 21.66
N ARG A 707 -3.30 -30.24 22.83
CA ARG A 707 -1.86 -29.95 22.98
C ARG A 707 -1.13 -31.25 23.25
N VAL A 708 -0.04 -31.45 22.51
CA VAL A 708 0.78 -32.63 22.57
C VAL A 708 2.22 -32.28 22.94
N PRO A 709 2.87 -33.05 23.76
CA PRO A 709 4.28 -32.82 24.07
C PRO A 709 5.14 -33.21 22.86
N VAL A 710 6.09 -32.38 22.49
CA VAL A 710 7.07 -32.69 21.45
C VAL A 710 7.97 -33.83 21.92
N PRO A 711 8.03 -34.98 21.24
CA PRO A 711 8.92 -36.08 21.60
C PRO A 711 10.40 -35.69 21.48
N SER A 712 11.29 -36.39 22.22
CA SER A 712 12.73 -36.31 21.93
C SER A 712 13.07 -37.10 20.68
N PHE A 713 13.69 -36.42 19.72
CA PHE A 713 14.16 -37.03 18.47
C PHE A 713 15.68 -37.24 18.45
N GLU A 714 16.40 -36.80 19.45
CA GLU A 714 17.87 -36.89 19.52
C GLU A 714 18.36 -38.30 19.29
N GLY A 715 19.34 -38.45 18.37
CA GLY A 715 19.93 -39.75 18.01
C GLY A 715 19.04 -40.62 17.12
N ALA A 716 17.81 -40.23 16.79
CA ALA A 716 16.92 -41.07 15.97
C ALA A 716 17.17 -40.87 14.48
N ALA A 717 16.96 -41.97 13.71
CA ALA A 717 16.94 -41.88 12.26
C ALA A 717 15.66 -41.24 11.75
N LEU A 718 15.68 -40.62 10.58
CA LEU A 718 14.56 -39.88 9.97
C LEU A 718 13.23 -40.62 10.05
N ARG A 719 13.23 -41.94 9.67
CA ARG A 719 12.01 -42.75 9.72
C ARG A 719 11.38 -42.81 11.10
N SER A 720 12.21 -43.03 12.15
CA SER A 720 11.74 -43.08 13.53
C SER A 720 11.29 -41.71 14.06
N VAL A 721 11.87 -40.62 13.56
CA VAL A 721 11.44 -39.25 13.87
C VAL A 721 10.06 -39.01 13.32
N VAL A 722 9.81 -39.34 12.04
CA VAL A 722 8.50 -39.17 11.41
C VAL A 722 7.45 -40.06 12.09
N GLU A 723 7.72 -41.35 12.34
CA GLU A 723 6.80 -42.24 13.02
C GLU A 723 6.43 -41.75 14.46
N ARG A 724 7.39 -41.24 15.22
CA ARG A 724 7.13 -40.69 16.56
C ARG A 724 6.35 -39.38 16.51
N ALA A 725 6.63 -38.51 15.56
CA ALA A 725 5.90 -37.26 15.40
C ALA A 725 4.45 -37.53 14.96
N ASP A 726 4.23 -38.39 13.99
CA ASP A 726 2.89 -38.79 13.55
C ASP A 726 2.05 -39.40 14.67
N SER A 727 2.67 -40.22 15.54
CA SER A 727 1.97 -40.84 16.67
C SER A 727 1.38 -39.85 17.66
N VAL A 728 1.91 -38.64 17.72
CA VAL A 728 1.43 -37.52 18.56
C VAL A 728 0.79 -36.39 17.76
N GLY A 729 0.58 -36.60 16.45
CA GLY A 729 -0.08 -35.63 15.57
C GLY A 729 0.76 -34.39 15.25
N LEU A 730 2.09 -34.52 15.17
CA LEU A 730 3.02 -33.46 14.79
C LEU A 730 3.52 -33.67 13.37
N ARG A 731 3.89 -32.58 12.69
CA ARG A 731 4.55 -32.62 11.37
C ARG A 731 6.06 -32.47 11.58
N VAL A 732 6.87 -33.09 10.71
CA VAL A 732 8.33 -32.99 10.78
C VAL A 732 8.88 -32.34 9.53
N GLN A 733 9.64 -31.27 9.71
CA GLN A 733 10.49 -30.68 8.70
C GLN A 733 11.93 -31.18 8.92
N ALA A 734 12.41 -32.05 8.04
CA ALA A 734 13.73 -32.65 8.17
C ALA A 734 14.79 -31.80 7.44
N VAL A 735 15.87 -31.45 8.15
CA VAL A 735 16.99 -30.66 7.61
C VAL A 735 18.27 -31.48 7.69
N GLY A 736 18.88 -31.81 6.56
CA GLY A 736 20.10 -32.60 6.48
C GLY A 736 19.86 -34.11 6.39
N SER A 737 20.89 -34.92 6.67
CA SER A 737 20.84 -36.38 6.59
C SER A 737 21.70 -37.04 7.68
N GLY A 738 21.27 -38.22 8.17
CA GLY A 738 21.93 -38.94 9.24
C GLY A 738 21.04 -39.17 10.45
N LEU A 739 21.55 -38.93 11.66
CA LEU A 739 20.80 -39.01 12.91
C LEU A 739 20.38 -37.64 13.38
N ALA A 740 19.20 -37.50 14.02
CA ALA A 740 18.72 -36.28 14.60
C ALA A 740 19.68 -35.75 15.69
N ARG A 741 20.12 -34.51 15.57
CA ARG A 741 21.05 -33.87 16.50
C ARG A 741 20.42 -32.69 17.22
N GLU A 742 19.46 -32.04 16.60
CA GLU A 742 18.84 -30.83 17.11
C GLU A 742 17.39 -30.78 16.66
N GLN A 743 16.49 -30.30 17.51
CA GLN A 743 15.08 -30.11 17.21
C GLN A 743 14.53 -28.81 17.77
N VAL A 744 13.59 -28.20 17.08
CA VAL A 744 12.87 -27.00 17.52
C VAL A 744 11.39 -27.16 17.15
N PRO A 745 10.45 -27.09 18.11
CA PRO A 745 10.63 -26.85 19.55
C PRO A 745 11.39 -27.99 20.28
N ALA A 746 11.93 -27.67 21.47
CA ALA A 746 12.66 -28.64 22.28
C ALA A 746 11.73 -29.78 22.76
N ALA A 747 12.32 -30.94 23.06
CA ALA A 747 11.60 -32.07 23.61
C ALA A 747 10.88 -31.69 24.93
N GLY A 748 9.63 -32.14 25.10
CA GLY A 748 8.77 -31.81 26.24
C GLY A 748 7.96 -30.54 26.08
N THR A 749 8.23 -29.68 25.09
CA THR A 749 7.43 -28.49 24.84
C THR A 749 6.00 -28.87 24.45
N MET A 750 5.00 -28.28 25.11
CA MET A 750 3.57 -28.51 24.78
C MET A 750 3.16 -27.66 23.62
N VAL A 751 2.87 -28.26 22.47
CA VAL A 751 2.49 -27.59 21.23
C VAL A 751 1.12 -28.06 20.73
N PRO A 752 0.38 -27.26 19.95
CA PRO A 752 -0.86 -27.72 19.32
C PRO A 752 -0.61 -28.92 18.39
N ALA A 753 -1.56 -29.85 18.34
CA ALA A 753 -1.51 -30.92 17.35
C ALA A 753 -1.49 -30.33 15.93
N GLY A 754 -0.64 -30.89 15.03
CA GLY A 754 -0.39 -30.33 13.72
C GLY A 754 0.79 -29.35 13.62
N THR A 755 1.40 -28.99 14.76
CA THR A 755 2.61 -28.14 14.78
C THR A 755 3.76 -28.80 14.01
N GLU A 756 4.48 -27.99 13.24
CA GLU A 756 5.68 -28.42 12.53
C GLU A 756 6.90 -28.35 13.43
N VAL A 757 7.60 -29.47 13.55
CA VAL A 757 8.85 -29.57 14.31
C VAL A 757 10.02 -29.68 13.34
N VAL A 758 10.92 -28.71 13.38
CA VAL A 758 12.13 -28.71 12.57
C VAL A 758 13.17 -29.58 13.25
N VAL A 759 13.67 -30.62 12.55
CA VAL A 759 14.66 -31.55 13.07
C VAL A 759 15.89 -31.57 12.16
N ARG A 760 17.05 -31.22 12.73
CA ARG A 760 18.33 -31.24 12.03
C ARG A 760 19.00 -32.59 12.17
N PHE A 761 19.34 -33.21 11.03
CA PHE A 761 20.06 -34.46 10.94
C PHE A 761 21.52 -34.22 10.54
N ALA A 762 22.44 -34.90 11.21
CA ALA A 762 23.85 -34.89 10.86
C ALA A 762 24.44 -36.33 10.97
N ARG A 763 25.49 -36.61 10.20
CA ARG A 763 26.23 -37.88 10.23
C ARG A 763 27.07 -38.01 11.48
#